data_a48775b505359a09681ae685df7355d6
#
_entry.id   a48775b505359a09681ae685df7355d6
#
_cell.length_a   1.000
_cell.length_b   1.000
_cell.length_c   1.000
_cell.angle_alpha   90.00
_cell.angle_beta   90.00
_cell.angle_gamma   90.00
#
_symmetry.space_group_name_H-M   'P 1'
#
loop_
_entity.id
_entity.type
_entity.pdbx_description
1 polymer ?
#
loop_
_entity_poly.entity_id
_entity_poly.type
_entity_poly.pdbx_seq_one_letter_code
_entity_poly.pdbx_strand_id
1 'polypeptide(L)'
;MRFPLYLILISALAACSGGSKSPADVSEVLLKDIFPLSGDALQWSLKATNETELKSYLEKTLVSADKIQIVPPILSAVGLPIATSAGLSGAKSSSTPSQTTLQEAGVDEADLVKADASFIYSIDPLPNSEGRLMLNRHKLGPSSGNPNLSLSDSLRLGFSKGVQGSSLYLDSDRKQIAAIGTQSSGWSYGRMPVIDWFAPTAWRNGATEVVLVNAPTSGSLKQTRQIKLGGHLVGSRRIGATLYMVLRSYPQNLTIGSATKVTDYLPTISVDGAALQSLVEPSACLVQSGNANASADIITVLAIDLATEKHAHAARCFTGGTEAFYMSDQNIYLATTRTVYAMSGDVPQYAAETSTDIHKFSLQGLNMAYRGSGNVKGHLGFEQNRKSFRMGEFNGTLHVLTETRTNWFPTLVVPTPLIAATNVVNIADSPGRLSVLQEKQGTLAIVGELPNAKRPEPIGKPGERLYASRFMGNRGYLVTYRLIDPLYILDLSEPTDPKILGSLEVSGYSDYLFPLNDGLLLGVGKDAISDGLPGDGRMGWYQGVKVALIDVSQSSKPLEVDRLIVGKRGTDATVLQDHHGIAIQILNGQVKVAMPVKVHQTPTSYMNGGPSDYYGFSWNETYKFEVNLSQKKFTVRNSLPSSLKSERWIGNDRAVIYMDQVHYYQDGIWVSGTW
;
A
#
# COMPACT_ATOMS: atom_id res chain seq x y z
N MET A 1 44.75 -8.52 2.64
CA MET A 1 44.61 -8.28 1.20
C MET A 1 44.00 -6.90 1.01
N ARG A 2 44.75 -6.04 0.32
CA ARG A 2 44.40 -4.62 0.14
C ARG A 2 43.47 -4.49 -1.07
N PHE A 3 42.31 -3.85 -0.93
CA PHE A 3 41.47 -3.42 -2.05
C PHE A 3 41.84 -1.98 -2.44
N PRO A 4 41.94 -1.66 -3.72
CA PRO A 4 42.25 -0.32 -4.18
C PRO A 4 41.03 0.57 -4.25
N LEU A 5 41.20 1.81 -3.77
CA LEU A 5 40.29 2.95 -3.93
C LEU A 5 40.30 3.38 -5.41
N TYR A 6 39.14 3.36 -6.06
CA TYR A 6 38.96 4.03 -7.36
C TYR A 6 38.55 5.48 -7.15
N LEU A 7 39.44 6.37 -7.45
CA LEU A 7 39.22 7.81 -7.57
C LEU A 7 38.67 8.08 -8.99
N ILE A 8 37.44 8.51 -9.13
CA ILE A 8 36.92 8.97 -10.41
C ILE A 8 37.16 10.47 -10.51
N LEU A 9 38.11 10.82 -11.37
CA LEU A 9 38.41 12.18 -11.81
C LEU A 9 37.32 12.61 -12.81
N ILE A 10 36.59 13.67 -12.51
CA ILE A 10 35.75 14.36 -13.47
C ILE A 10 36.63 15.33 -14.25
N SER A 11 36.95 14.97 -15.49
CA SER A 11 37.61 15.88 -16.43
C SER A 11 36.55 16.68 -17.17
N ALA A 12 36.60 17.99 -17.00
CA ALA A 12 35.82 18.94 -17.78
C ALA A 12 36.36 19.00 -19.22
N LEU A 13 35.53 18.72 -20.20
CA LEU A 13 35.75 19.05 -21.61
C LEU A 13 35.09 20.38 -21.92
N ALA A 14 35.90 21.40 -22.02
CA ALA A 14 35.52 22.66 -22.63
C ALA A 14 35.85 22.63 -24.12
N ALA A 15 34.88 22.80 -24.98
CA ALA A 15 35.11 23.26 -26.35
C ALA A 15 33.86 23.88 -27.01
N CYS A 16 34.08 25.10 -27.49
CA CYS A 16 33.48 25.83 -28.64
C CYS A 16 32.13 26.55 -28.46
N SER A 17 32.31 27.82 -28.27
CA SER A 17 31.65 29.06 -28.79
C SER A 17 30.33 28.92 -29.55
N GLY A 18 29.31 29.40 -28.94
CA GLY A 18 27.99 29.79 -29.48
C GLY A 18 27.08 30.03 -28.30
N GLY A 19 26.68 31.28 -28.06
CA GLY A 19 25.99 31.82 -26.85
C GLY A 19 25.00 30.90 -26.18
N SER A 20 25.47 29.97 -25.40
CA SER A 20 24.67 29.11 -24.56
C SER A 20 24.57 29.74 -23.17
N LYS A 21 23.34 29.92 -22.69
CA LYS A 21 23.10 30.19 -21.29
C LYS A 21 23.80 29.14 -20.44
N SER A 22 24.37 29.56 -19.30
CA SER A 22 25.10 28.66 -18.42
C SER A 22 24.19 27.51 -17.94
N PRO A 23 24.75 26.33 -17.61
CA PRO A 23 23.96 25.23 -17.04
C PRO A 23 23.19 25.62 -15.77
N ALA A 24 23.67 26.60 -15.01
CA ALA A 24 23.02 27.17 -13.84
C ALA A 24 21.71 27.90 -14.18
N ASP A 25 21.70 28.70 -15.27
CA ASP A 25 20.48 29.39 -15.71
C ASP A 25 19.38 28.43 -16.17
N VAL A 26 19.78 27.32 -16.82
CA VAL A 26 18.82 26.30 -17.28
C VAL A 26 18.26 25.51 -16.10
N SER A 27 19.08 25.21 -15.10
CA SER A 27 18.65 24.51 -13.89
C SER A 27 17.71 25.35 -13.04
N GLU A 28 18.00 26.64 -12.89
CA GLU A 28 17.18 27.55 -12.09
C GLU A 28 15.80 27.81 -12.71
N VAL A 29 15.73 27.98 -14.02
CA VAL A 29 14.47 28.14 -14.75
C VAL A 29 13.64 26.85 -14.69
N LEU A 30 14.25 25.70 -14.92
CA LEU A 30 13.55 24.41 -14.86
C LEU A 30 13.06 24.06 -13.45
N LEU A 31 13.84 24.36 -12.41
CA LEU A 31 13.45 24.06 -11.03
C LEU A 31 12.39 25.04 -10.51
N LYS A 32 12.44 26.30 -10.85
CA LYS A 32 11.38 27.28 -10.52
C LYS A 32 10.07 26.97 -11.22
N ASP A 33 10.14 26.52 -12.49
CA ASP A 33 8.96 26.10 -13.25
C ASP A 33 8.42 24.74 -12.79
N ILE A 34 9.28 23.89 -12.21
CA ILE A 34 8.90 22.58 -11.69
C ILE A 34 8.39 22.66 -10.24
N PHE A 35 8.90 23.60 -9.43
CA PHE A 35 8.59 23.73 -8.00
C PHE A 35 8.27 25.18 -7.64
N PRO A 36 7.05 25.67 -7.91
CA PRO A 36 6.68 26.99 -7.45
C PRO A 36 6.73 27.03 -5.91
N LEU A 37 7.64 27.83 -5.38
CA LEU A 37 7.96 27.94 -3.95
C LEU A 37 6.86 28.60 -3.10
N SER A 38 5.84 29.16 -3.73
CA SER A 38 4.67 29.73 -3.06
C SER A 38 3.51 29.72 -4.04
N GLY A 39 2.43 29.11 -3.67
CA GLY A 39 1.31 29.06 -4.56
C GLY A 39 -0.02 29.05 -3.83
N ASP A 40 -0.99 29.68 -4.47
CA ASP A 40 -2.37 29.67 -4.04
C ASP A 40 -2.90 28.25 -3.83
N ALA A 41 -3.86 28.09 -2.93
CA ALA A 41 -4.56 26.84 -2.62
C ALA A 41 -5.17 26.12 -3.85
N LEU A 42 -5.10 26.72 -5.02
CA LEU A 42 -5.60 26.20 -6.29
C LEU A 42 -4.59 25.36 -7.09
N GLN A 43 -3.32 25.30 -6.69
CA GLN A 43 -2.27 24.63 -7.48
C GLN A 43 -2.43 23.11 -7.53
N TRP A 44 -3.00 22.49 -6.51
CA TRP A 44 -3.27 21.06 -6.46
C TRP A 44 -4.67 20.67 -6.89
N SER A 45 -5.55 21.62 -7.22
CA SER A 45 -6.88 21.31 -7.69
C SER A 45 -6.87 20.74 -9.11
N LEU A 46 -7.79 19.81 -9.35
CA LEU A 46 -8.03 19.30 -10.69
C LEU A 46 -9.05 20.20 -11.39
N LYS A 47 -8.80 20.55 -12.65
CA LYS A 47 -9.70 21.35 -13.48
C LYS A 47 -10.19 20.54 -14.66
N ALA A 48 -11.46 20.74 -15.00
CA ALA A 48 -11.98 20.24 -16.25
C ALA A 48 -11.20 20.84 -17.43
N THR A 49 -11.00 20.04 -18.47
CA THR A 49 -10.29 20.43 -19.67
C THR A 49 -11.09 20.03 -20.90
N ASN A 50 -10.76 20.60 -22.03
CA ASN A 50 -11.27 20.16 -23.33
C ASN A 50 -10.17 19.38 -24.08
N GLU A 51 -10.54 18.78 -25.20
CA GLU A 51 -9.65 17.93 -26.00
C GLU A 51 -8.36 18.65 -26.41
N THR A 52 -8.46 19.92 -26.82
CA THR A 52 -7.32 20.73 -27.27
C THR A 52 -6.37 21.05 -26.12
N GLU A 53 -6.92 21.44 -24.99
CA GLU A 53 -6.13 21.77 -23.78
C GLU A 53 -5.45 20.53 -23.22
N LEU A 54 -6.16 19.40 -23.15
CA LEU A 54 -5.60 18.14 -22.69
C LEU A 54 -4.44 17.68 -23.58
N LYS A 55 -4.62 17.72 -24.91
CA LYS A 55 -3.57 17.40 -25.87
C LYS A 55 -2.35 18.30 -25.68
N SER A 56 -2.56 19.60 -25.65
CA SER A 56 -1.48 20.59 -25.47
C SER A 56 -0.73 20.37 -24.15
N TYR A 57 -1.45 20.06 -23.07
CA TYR A 57 -0.84 19.76 -21.78
C TYR A 57 0.05 18.50 -21.87
N LEU A 58 -0.47 17.39 -22.41
CA LEU A 58 0.27 16.14 -22.52
C LEU A 58 1.51 16.28 -23.41
N GLU A 59 1.40 16.94 -24.56
CA GLU A 59 2.52 17.18 -25.47
C GLU A 59 3.62 18.04 -24.81
N LYS A 60 3.24 19.13 -24.15
CA LYS A 60 4.18 19.98 -23.42
C LYS A 60 4.93 19.20 -22.34
N THR A 61 4.23 18.35 -21.62
CA THR A 61 4.83 17.58 -20.51
C THR A 61 5.74 16.46 -21.01
N LEU A 62 5.40 15.80 -22.11
CA LEU A 62 6.24 14.78 -22.74
C LEU A 62 7.56 15.38 -23.24
N VAL A 63 7.51 16.55 -23.92
CA VAL A 63 8.71 17.27 -24.39
C VAL A 63 9.58 17.73 -23.24
N SER A 64 8.99 18.15 -22.12
CA SER A 64 9.75 18.59 -20.95
C SER A 64 10.43 17.42 -20.24
N ALA A 65 9.79 16.26 -20.14
CA ALA A 65 10.35 15.06 -19.54
C ALA A 65 11.62 14.56 -20.25
N ASP A 66 11.71 14.76 -21.58
CA ASP A 66 12.90 14.40 -22.35
C ASP A 66 14.14 15.27 -22.08
N LYS A 67 13.95 16.47 -21.52
CA LYS A 67 15.03 17.42 -21.23
C LYS A 67 15.63 17.29 -19.84
N ILE A 68 14.93 16.63 -18.92
CA ILE A 68 15.37 16.52 -17.52
C ILE A 68 16.13 15.20 -17.34
N GLN A 69 17.46 15.28 -17.36
CA GLN A 69 18.36 14.18 -16.94
C GLN A 69 18.83 14.42 -15.52
N ILE A 70 18.14 13.89 -14.54
CA ILE A 70 18.66 13.78 -13.17
C ILE A 70 19.20 12.36 -12.99
N VAL A 71 20.48 12.22 -12.70
CA VAL A 71 21.09 10.94 -12.36
C VAL A 71 20.85 10.68 -10.88
N PRO A 72 20.01 9.73 -10.51
CA PRO A 72 19.82 9.39 -9.10
C PRO A 72 20.94 8.49 -8.61
N PRO A 73 21.28 8.51 -7.32
CA PRO A 73 22.14 7.49 -6.73
C PRO A 73 21.46 6.12 -6.83
N ILE A 74 22.25 5.12 -7.15
CA ILE A 74 21.81 3.73 -7.33
C ILE A 74 21.33 3.19 -5.97
N LEU A 75 20.03 3.02 -5.81
CA LEU A 75 19.44 2.26 -4.72
C LEU A 75 18.74 1.04 -5.32
N SER A 76 19.22 -0.14 -4.92
CA SER A 76 18.59 -1.41 -5.26
C SER A 76 17.25 -1.49 -4.53
N ALA A 77 16.17 -1.15 -5.23
CA ALA A 77 14.83 -1.42 -4.74
C ALA A 77 14.51 -2.90 -5.00
N VAL A 78 14.42 -3.67 -3.96
CA VAL A 78 13.83 -5.01 -4.00
C VAL A 78 12.35 -4.82 -4.31
N GLY A 79 11.89 -5.36 -5.43
CA GLY A 79 10.47 -5.31 -5.81
C GLY A 79 9.64 -6.06 -4.78
N LEU A 80 8.84 -5.33 -4.03
CA LEU A 80 7.85 -5.89 -3.10
C LEU A 80 6.50 -5.98 -3.80
N PRO A 81 5.73 -7.04 -3.56
CA PRO A 81 4.38 -7.15 -4.08
C PRO A 81 3.47 -6.06 -3.52
N ILE A 82 2.50 -5.67 -4.32
CA ILE A 82 1.49 -4.68 -3.95
C ILE A 82 0.58 -5.33 -2.90
N ALA A 83 0.74 -4.93 -1.65
CA ALA A 83 -0.15 -5.32 -0.58
C ALA A 83 -1.24 -4.27 -0.39
N THR A 84 -2.47 -4.71 -0.28
CA THR A 84 -3.65 -3.91 0.03
C THR A 84 -4.16 -4.27 1.43
N SER A 85 -4.80 -3.38 2.10
CA SER A 85 -4.91 -3.30 3.55
C SER A 85 -6.29 -3.68 4.18
N ALA A 86 -6.36 -4.05 5.46
CA ALA A 86 -7.40 -4.87 6.09
C ALA A 86 -8.35 -4.23 7.11
N GLY A 87 -9.61 -4.60 7.05
CA GLY A 87 -10.64 -4.49 8.09
C GLY A 87 -11.30 -5.86 8.38
N LEU A 88 -11.83 -6.07 9.58
CA LEU A 88 -12.52 -7.30 9.91
C LEU A 88 -13.99 -7.24 9.47
N SER A 89 -14.38 -8.07 8.53
CA SER A 89 -15.76 -8.50 8.40
C SER A 89 -15.98 -9.66 9.36
N GLY A 90 -16.73 -9.43 10.43
CA GLY A 90 -17.05 -10.46 11.41
C GLY A 90 -17.72 -11.67 10.74
N ALA A 91 -17.19 -12.87 10.99
CA ALA A 91 -17.82 -14.10 10.54
C ALA A 91 -19.19 -14.25 11.22
N LYS A 92 -20.25 -14.37 10.42
CA LYS A 92 -21.62 -14.42 10.92
C LYS A 92 -22.04 -15.79 11.48
N SER A 93 -21.22 -16.83 11.31
CA SER A 93 -21.52 -18.23 11.71
C SER A 93 -20.27 -19.07 11.75
N SER A 94 -20.26 -20.12 12.61
CA SER A 94 -19.18 -21.13 12.63
C SER A 94 -19.09 -21.95 11.34
N SER A 95 -20.15 -21.99 10.55
CA SER A 95 -20.24 -22.73 9.30
C SER A 95 -19.77 -21.95 8.06
N THR A 96 -19.25 -20.74 8.24
CA THR A 96 -18.63 -19.98 7.16
C THR A 96 -17.11 -19.91 7.35
N PRO A 97 -16.29 -20.09 6.29
CA PRO A 97 -14.85 -19.87 6.37
C PRO A 97 -14.50 -18.45 6.82
N SER A 98 -13.31 -18.29 7.40
CA SER A 98 -12.75 -16.98 7.63
C SER A 98 -12.65 -16.22 6.30
N GLN A 99 -13.01 -14.96 6.33
CA GLN A 99 -12.98 -14.09 5.15
C GLN A 99 -11.66 -13.31 5.10
N THR A 100 -11.33 -12.80 3.94
CA THR A 100 -10.24 -11.83 3.76
C THR A 100 -10.41 -10.68 4.75
N THR A 101 -9.34 -10.32 5.45
CA THR A 101 -9.32 -9.14 6.31
C THR A 101 -9.39 -7.88 5.45
N LEU A 102 -10.23 -6.89 5.81
CA LEU A 102 -10.51 -5.70 4.99
C LEU A 102 -10.10 -4.41 5.71
N GLN A 103 -9.70 -3.36 5.00
CA GLN A 103 -9.48 -2.04 5.59
C GLN A 103 -10.79 -1.39 6.03
N GLU A 104 -11.80 -1.41 5.16
CA GLU A 104 -13.11 -0.84 5.42
C GLU A 104 -14.20 -1.91 5.30
N ALA A 105 -15.12 -1.89 6.27
CA ALA A 105 -16.25 -2.81 6.25
C ALA A 105 -17.14 -2.56 5.02
N GLY A 106 -17.47 -3.64 4.29
CA GLY A 106 -18.31 -3.53 3.07
C GLY A 106 -17.55 -3.15 1.80
N VAL A 107 -16.26 -2.83 1.90
CA VAL A 107 -15.37 -2.55 0.77
C VAL A 107 -14.44 -3.76 0.58
N ASP A 108 -14.83 -4.68 -0.31
CA ASP A 108 -14.10 -5.93 -0.54
C ASP A 108 -12.74 -5.66 -1.21
N GLU A 109 -11.75 -6.43 -0.80
CA GLU A 109 -10.38 -6.37 -1.29
C GLU A 109 -10.01 -7.63 -2.05
N ALA A 110 -9.21 -7.48 -3.08
CA ALA A 110 -8.70 -8.61 -3.83
C ALA A 110 -7.68 -9.42 -3.02
N ASP A 111 -7.72 -10.75 -3.12
CA ASP A 111 -6.77 -11.63 -2.44
C ASP A 111 -6.45 -12.84 -3.32
N LEU A 112 -5.34 -13.53 -3.03
CA LEU A 112 -4.95 -14.78 -3.68
C LEU A 112 -5.92 -15.92 -3.39
N VAL A 113 -6.57 -15.87 -2.24
CA VAL A 113 -7.50 -16.87 -1.75
C VAL A 113 -8.81 -16.23 -1.33
N LYS A 114 -9.92 -16.76 -1.84
CA LYS A 114 -11.28 -16.39 -1.44
C LYS A 114 -12.07 -17.64 -1.08
N ALA A 115 -13.04 -17.52 -0.19
CA ALA A 115 -13.85 -18.64 0.22
C ALA A 115 -15.34 -18.28 0.35
N ASP A 116 -16.20 -19.22 0.00
CA ASP A 116 -17.63 -19.21 0.33
C ASP A 116 -17.97 -20.39 1.27
N ALA A 117 -19.22 -20.59 1.56
CA ALA A 117 -19.66 -21.65 2.49
C ALA A 117 -19.32 -23.09 2.03
N SER A 118 -18.95 -23.30 0.77
CA SER A 118 -18.76 -24.62 0.16
C SER A 118 -17.36 -24.83 -0.41
N PHE A 119 -16.71 -23.76 -0.82
CA PHE A 119 -15.46 -23.84 -1.57
C PHE A 119 -14.43 -22.80 -1.13
N ILE A 120 -13.17 -23.17 -1.33
CA ILE A 120 -12.05 -22.24 -1.35
C ILE A 120 -11.58 -22.11 -2.80
N TYR A 121 -11.37 -20.89 -3.23
CA TYR A 121 -10.83 -20.53 -4.54
C TYR A 121 -9.45 -19.95 -4.36
N SER A 122 -8.49 -20.38 -5.16
CA SER A 122 -7.13 -19.85 -5.16
C SER A 122 -6.63 -19.58 -6.57
N ILE A 123 -5.84 -18.53 -6.71
CA ILE A 123 -5.08 -18.25 -7.93
C ILE A 123 -3.60 -18.38 -7.62
N ASP A 124 -2.86 -19.04 -8.49
CA ASP A 124 -1.42 -19.11 -8.33
C ASP A 124 -0.81 -17.75 -8.65
N PRO A 125 0.10 -17.22 -7.80
CA PRO A 125 0.67 -15.88 -7.99
C PRO A 125 1.57 -15.78 -9.22
N LEU A 126 2.15 -16.91 -9.64
CA LEU A 126 3.03 -17.02 -10.79
C LEU A 126 2.48 -18.06 -11.79
N PRO A 127 2.72 -17.88 -13.09
CA PRO A 127 2.41 -18.90 -14.07
C PRO A 127 3.13 -20.21 -13.76
N ASN A 128 2.46 -21.34 -14.00
CA ASN A 128 3.07 -22.65 -13.90
C ASN A 128 4.19 -22.85 -14.97
N SER A 129 4.84 -24.02 -14.98
CA SER A 129 5.92 -24.35 -15.94
C SER A 129 5.52 -24.22 -17.42
N GLU A 130 4.23 -24.22 -17.71
CA GLU A 130 3.68 -24.02 -19.06
C GLU A 130 3.32 -22.54 -19.35
N GLY A 131 3.63 -21.62 -18.44
CA GLY A 131 3.29 -20.20 -18.55
C GLY A 131 1.80 -19.91 -18.37
N ARG A 132 1.09 -20.75 -17.62
CA ARG A 132 -0.36 -20.67 -17.42
C ARG A 132 -0.71 -20.25 -16.01
N LEU A 133 -1.69 -19.38 -15.87
CA LEU A 133 -2.32 -19.04 -14.58
C LEU A 133 -3.58 -19.86 -14.39
N MET A 134 -3.65 -20.55 -13.25
CA MET A 134 -4.74 -21.45 -12.91
C MET A 134 -5.59 -20.86 -11.79
N LEU A 135 -6.91 -20.92 -11.95
CA LEU A 135 -7.89 -20.73 -10.89
C LEU A 135 -8.31 -22.11 -10.39
N ASN A 136 -8.00 -22.40 -9.15
CA ASN A 136 -8.31 -23.67 -8.52
C ASN A 136 -9.49 -23.51 -7.56
N ARG A 137 -10.46 -24.44 -7.62
CA ARG A 137 -11.59 -24.55 -6.72
C ARG A 137 -11.47 -25.80 -5.88
N HIS A 138 -11.40 -25.65 -4.57
CA HIS A 138 -11.33 -26.75 -3.62
C HIS A 138 -12.63 -26.85 -2.83
N LYS A 139 -13.18 -28.05 -2.73
CA LYS A 139 -14.37 -28.31 -1.93
C LYS A 139 -13.98 -28.46 -0.46
N LEU A 140 -14.67 -27.74 0.41
CA LEU A 140 -14.55 -27.89 1.85
C LEU A 140 -15.15 -29.22 2.30
N GLY A 141 -14.40 -29.95 3.13
CA GLY A 141 -14.84 -31.21 3.73
C GLY A 141 -15.89 -31.02 4.82
N PRO A 142 -16.53 -32.09 5.30
CA PRO A 142 -17.44 -32.00 6.43
C PRO A 142 -16.70 -31.59 7.71
N SER A 143 -17.44 -30.98 8.64
CA SER A 143 -16.91 -30.50 9.92
C SER A 143 -16.41 -31.60 10.85
N SER A 144 -16.88 -32.83 10.67
CA SER A 144 -16.49 -34.02 11.47
C SER A 144 -15.63 -34.97 10.64
N GLY A 145 -14.47 -35.33 11.15
CA GLY A 145 -13.52 -36.23 10.53
C GLY A 145 -12.17 -35.60 10.24
N ASN A 146 -11.36 -36.29 9.44
CA ASN A 146 -10.06 -35.76 9.03
C ASN A 146 -10.26 -34.50 8.18
N PRO A 147 -9.53 -33.40 8.47
CA PRO A 147 -9.56 -32.20 7.66
C PRO A 147 -9.25 -32.55 6.21
N ASN A 148 -10.17 -32.24 5.32
CA ASN A 148 -10.00 -32.59 3.91
C ASN A 148 -10.41 -31.39 3.05
N LEU A 149 -9.48 -30.99 2.19
CA LEU A 149 -9.69 -30.02 1.13
C LEU A 149 -9.39 -30.72 -0.20
N SER A 150 -10.43 -30.94 -1.01
CA SER A 150 -10.27 -31.67 -2.27
C SER A 150 -10.39 -30.73 -3.47
N LEU A 151 -9.42 -30.82 -4.39
CA LEU A 151 -9.52 -30.10 -5.68
C LEU A 151 -10.76 -30.61 -6.41
N SER A 152 -11.74 -29.73 -6.62
CA SER A 152 -12.99 -30.05 -7.31
C SER A 152 -13.01 -29.62 -8.76
N ASP A 153 -12.23 -28.58 -9.09
CA ASP A 153 -12.11 -28.06 -10.44
C ASP A 153 -10.88 -27.14 -10.58
N SER A 154 -10.38 -27.01 -11.80
CA SER A 154 -9.26 -26.13 -12.13
C SER A 154 -9.47 -25.52 -13.52
N LEU A 155 -9.44 -24.22 -13.61
CA LEU A 155 -9.64 -23.49 -14.85
C LEU A 155 -8.39 -22.73 -15.24
N ARG A 156 -7.91 -22.95 -16.46
CA ARG A 156 -6.91 -22.09 -17.06
C ARG A 156 -7.53 -20.72 -17.38
N LEU A 157 -6.98 -19.66 -16.79
CA LEU A 157 -7.40 -18.30 -17.09
C LEU A 157 -6.81 -17.83 -18.42
N GLY A 158 -7.61 -17.14 -19.22
CA GLY A 158 -7.25 -16.65 -20.55
C GLY A 158 -6.42 -15.37 -20.54
N PHE A 159 -5.57 -15.14 -19.54
CA PHE A 159 -4.67 -14.00 -19.52
C PHE A 159 -3.67 -14.02 -20.67
N SER A 160 -3.26 -12.84 -21.09
CA SER A 160 -2.21 -12.67 -22.10
C SER A 160 -0.86 -13.19 -21.60
N LYS A 161 0.04 -13.53 -22.52
CA LYS A 161 1.40 -13.97 -22.16
C LYS A 161 2.13 -12.87 -21.38
N GLY A 162 2.76 -13.27 -20.27
CA GLY A 162 3.51 -12.35 -19.41
C GLY A 162 2.68 -11.65 -18.33
N VAL A 163 1.35 -11.81 -18.33
CA VAL A 163 0.50 -11.39 -17.22
C VAL A 163 0.70 -12.36 -16.05
N GLN A 164 0.81 -11.81 -14.86
CA GLN A 164 0.87 -12.56 -13.60
C GLN A 164 -0.47 -12.41 -12.87
N GLY A 165 -0.94 -13.49 -12.26
CA GLY A 165 -2.15 -13.45 -11.45
C GLY A 165 -1.86 -12.75 -10.14
N SER A 166 -2.57 -11.66 -9.86
CA SER A 166 -2.37 -10.91 -8.63
C SER A 166 -3.42 -11.21 -7.57
N SER A 167 -4.70 -11.42 -7.96
CA SER A 167 -5.75 -11.53 -6.95
C SER A 167 -7.14 -11.87 -7.51
N LEU A 168 -8.05 -12.22 -6.60
CA LEU A 168 -9.44 -12.61 -6.85
C LEU A 168 -10.41 -11.74 -6.07
N TYR A 169 -11.56 -11.48 -6.68
CA TYR A 169 -12.81 -11.11 -6.00
C TYR A 169 -13.80 -12.25 -6.15
N LEU A 170 -14.54 -12.56 -5.11
CA LEU A 170 -15.60 -13.57 -5.12
C LEU A 170 -16.94 -12.90 -4.81
N ASP A 171 -17.87 -13.00 -5.72
CA ASP A 171 -19.28 -12.71 -5.48
C ASP A 171 -20.05 -14.03 -5.31
N SER A 172 -20.22 -14.44 -4.06
CA SER A 172 -20.86 -15.70 -3.72
C SER A 172 -22.33 -15.74 -4.10
N ASP A 173 -23.02 -14.59 -4.08
CA ASP A 173 -24.45 -14.49 -4.41
C ASP A 173 -24.67 -14.66 -5.90
N ARG A 174 -23.81 -14.07 -6.74
CA ARG A 174 -23.86 -14.17 -8.19
C ARG A 174 -23.12 -15.36 -8.76
N LYS A 175 -22.43 -16.12 -7.92
CA LYS A 175 -21.55 -17.23 -8.34
C LYS A 175 -20.52 -16.78 -9.37
N GLN A 176 -19.90 -15.63 -9.13
CA GLN A 176 -18.97 -15.01 -10.05
C GLN A 176 -17.62 -14.72 -9.36
N ILE A 177 -16.56 -14.91 -10.10
CA ILE A 177 -15.20 -14.54 -9.71
C ILE A 177 -14.68 -13.53 -10.72
N ALA A 178 -14.04 -12.46 -10.23
CA ALA A 178 -13.21 -11.58 -11.04
C ALA A 178 -11.74 -11.84 -10.67
N ALA A 179 -10.99 -12.42 -11.58
CA ALA A 179 -9.55 -12.60 -11.45
C ALA A 179 -8.82 -11.43 -12.11
N ILE A 180 -7.90 -10.81 -11.40
CA ILE A 180 -7.12 -9.67 -11.88
C ILE A 180 -5.68 -10.13 -12.09
N GLY A 181 -5.13 -9.82 -13.25
CA GLY A 181 -3.74 -10.04 -13.59
C GLY A 181 -3.08 -8.76 -14.06
N THR A 182 -1.79 -8.62 -13.77
CA THR A 182 -1.00 -7.47 -14.20
C THR A 182 0.23 -7.90 -14.98
N GLN A 183 0.58 -7.11 -15.99
CA GLN A 183 1.85 -7.23 -16.67
C GLN A 183 2.67 -5.99 -16.33
N SER A 184 3.81 -6.19 -15.68
CA SER A 184 4.80 -5.13 -15.55
C SER A 184 5.76 -5.26 -16.73
N SER A 185 5.90 -4.21 -17.53
CA SER A 185 7.03 -4.11 -18.44
C SER A 185 8.28 -3.94 -17.60
N GLY A 186 9.27 -4.80 -17.82
CA GLY A 186 10.49 -4.86 -17.04
C GLY A 186 11.14 -3.50 -16.78
N TRP A 187 12.01 -3.45 -15.80
CA TRP A 187 12.78 -2.27 -15.37
C TRP A 187 13.35 -1.52 -16.57
N SER A 188 12.71 -0.43 -16.93
CA SER A 188 13.33 0.55 -17.81
C SER A 188 14.20 1.44 -16.91
N TYR A 189 15.51 1.33 -17.04
CA TYR A 189 16.47 2.27 -16.49
C TYR A 189 16.40 3.65 -17.18
N GLY A 190 15.21 4.12 -17.48
CA GLY A 190 14.99 5.38 -18.16
C GLY A 190 14.51 6.44 -17.19
N ARG A 191 15.33 7.45 -16.98
CA ARG A 191 15.01 8.80 -16.50
C ARG A 191 13.86 8.87 -15.50
N MET A 192 14.18 8.87 -14.20
CA MET A 192 13.23 9.14 -13.13
C MET A 192 13.03 10.65 -12.98
N PRO A 193 11.84 11.20 -13.17
CA PRO A 193 11.51 12.50 -12.61
C PRO A 193 11.53 12.41 -11.08
N VAL A 194 11.94 13.48 -10.44
CA VAL A 194 12.00 13.62 -8.96
C VAL A 194 10.68 13.30 -8.26
N ILE A 195 9.58 13.35 -8.97
CA ILE A 195 8.21 13.10 -8.48
C ILE A 195 7.97 11.62 -8.08
N ASP A 196 8.73 10.67 -8.62
CA ASP A 196 8.47 9.23 -8.44
C ASP A 196 9.10 8.63 -7.18
N TRP A 197 9.65 9.42 -6.28
CA TRP A 197 10.30 8.90 -5.08
C TRP A 197 9.36 8.13 -4.16
N PHE A 198 8.08 8.47 -4.19
CA PHE A 198 7.06 7.85 -3.35
C PHE A 198 6.17 6.87 -4.10
N ALA A 199 6.16 6.87 -5.43
CA ALA A 199 5.41 5.93 -6.25
C ALA A 199 6.36 5.01 -7.02
N PRO A 200 6.10 3.68 -7.07
CA PRO A 200 6.94 2.76 -7.83
C PRO A 200 7.01 3.13 -9.31
N THR A 201 8.22 3.24 -9.86
CA THR A 201 8.44 3.57 -11.28
C THR A 201 7.93 2.49 -12.24
N ALA A 202 7.91 1.23 -11.78
CA ALA A 202 7.33 0.11 -12.53
C ALA A 202 5.84 0.32 -12.89
N TRP A 203 5.15 1.24 -12.21
CA TRP A 203 3.73 1.54 -12.48
C TRP A 203 3.49 2.35 -13.77
N ARG A 204 4.52 2.83 -14.43
CA ARG A 204 4.35 3.60 -15.67
C ARG A 204 4.01 2.74 -16.87
N ASN A 205 4.56 1.55 -16.92
CA ASN A 205 4.52 0.69 -18.09
C ASN A 205 3.91 -0.64 -17.70
N GLY A 206 2.62 -0.80 -17.93
CA GLY A 206 1.95 -2.03 -17.59
C GLY A 206 0.61 -2.16 -18.31
N ALA A 207 0.09 -3.37 -18.27
CA ALA A 207 -1.27 -3.68 -18.64
C ALA A 207 -1.95 -4.40 -17.50
N THR A 208 -3.24 -4.21 -17.37
CA THR A 208 -4.08 -4.90 -16.39
C THR A 208 -5.14 -5.69 -17.13
N GLU A 209 -5.38 -6.91 -16.73
CA GLU A 209 -6.43 -7.75 -17.29
C GLU A 209 -7.38 -8.22 -16.19
N VAL A 210 -8.67 -8.22 -16.50
CA VAL A 210 -9.71 -8.78 -15.65
C VAL A 210 -10.36 -9.94 -16.41
N VAL A 211 -10.36 -11.12 -15.78
CA VAL A 211 -11.01 -12.31 -16.30
C VAL A 211 -12.20 -12.65 -15.41
N LEU A 212 -13.38 -12.68 -15.99
CA LEU A 212 -14.61 -13.05 -15.27
C LEU A 212 -14.90 -14.52 -15.47
N VAL A 213 -15.23 -15.17 -14.36
CA VAL A 213 -15.49 -16.62 -14.30
C VAL A 213 -16.82 -16.86 -13.62
N ASN A 214 -17.69 -17.65 -14.26
CA ASN A 214 -18.84 -18.23 -13.61
C ASN A 214 -18.39 -19.42 -12.76
N ALA A 215 -18.74 -19.41 -11.47
CA ALA A 215 -18.35 -20.38 -10.46
C ALA A 215 -19.59 -21.02 -9.81
N PRO A 216 -20.34 -21.87 -10.53
CA PRO A 216 -21.56 -22.46 -10.01
C PRO A 216 -21.26 -23.44 -8.86
N THR A 217 -22.23 -23.63 -7.97
CA THR A 217 -22.09 -24.60 -6.86
C THR A 217 -22.05 -26.05 -7.35
N SER A 218 -22.60 -26.33 -8.53
CA SER A 218 -22.52 -27.62 -9.23
C SER A 218 -22.12 -27.37 -10.69
N GLY A 219 -21.23 -28.21 -11.24
CA GLY A 219 -20.66 -28.04 -12.57
C GLY A 219 -19.31 -27.35 -12.54
N SER A 220 -18.74 -27.09 -13.72
CA SER A 220 -17.36 -26.59 -13.88
C SER A 220 -17.28 -25.07 -13.88
N LEU A 221 -16.13 -24.57 -13.48
CA LEU A 221 -15.73 -23.18 -13.65
C LEU A 221 -15.70 -22.84 -15.14
N LYS A 222 -16.19 -21.68 -15.52
CA LYS A 222 -16.23 -21.24 -16.91
C LYS A 222 -15.87 -19.78 -17.05
N GLN A 223 -14.81 -19.47 -17.78
CA GLN A 223 -14.52 -18.10 -18.17
C GLN A 223 -15.65 -17.54 -19.03
N THR A 224 -16.13 -16.37 -18.67
CA THR A 224 -17.23 -15.69 -19.39
C THR A 224 -16.76 -14.46 -20.14
N ARG A 225 -15.67 -13.80 -19.66
CA ARG A 225 -15.20 -12.55 -20.26
C ARG A 225 -13.71 -12.32 -19.97
N GLN A 226 -13.06 -11.57 -20.85
CA GLN A 226 -11.73 -11.01 -20.66
C GLN A 226 -11.74 -9.53 -20.99
N ILE A 227 -11.29 -8.70 -20.06
CA ILE A 227 -11.16 -7.24 -20.24
C ILE A 227 -9.68 -6.91 -20.13
N LYS A 228 -9.13 -6.28 -21.15
CA LYS A 228 -7.74 -5.79 -21.19
C LYS A 228 -7.74 -4.28 -21.07
N LEU A 229 -6.93 -3.76 -20.15
CA LEU A 229 -6.85 -2.35 -19.79
C LEU A 229 -5.42 -1.86 -19.98
N GLY A 230 -5.26 -0.76 -20.69
CA GLY A 230 -3.98 -0.05 -20.79
C GLY A 230 -3.69 0.68 -19.48
N GLY A 231 -2.57 0.32 -18.85
CA GLY A 231 -2.13 0.90 -17.59
C GLY A 231 -1.89 -0.14 -16.50
N HIS A 232 -1.02 0.22 -15.57
CA HIS A 232 -0.68 -0.58 -14.41
C HIS A 232 -1.71 -0.39 -13.30
N LEU A 233 -2.12 -1.46 -12.64
CA LEU A 233 -3.03 -1.42 -11.51
C LEU A 233 -2.33 -0.83 -10.27
N VAL A 234 -2.78 0.33 -9.83
CA VAL A 234 -2.38 0.91 -8.54
C VAL A 234 -3.10 0.19 -7.39
N GLY A 235 -4.36 -0.16 -7.61
CA GLY A 235 -5.16 -0.96 -6.70
C GLY A 235 -6.61 -1.05 -7.12
N SER A 236 -7.37 -1.90 -6.43
CA SER A 236 -8.78 -2.13 -6.71
C SER A 236 -9.58 -2.38 -5.44
N ARG A 237 -10.89 -2.18 -5.53
CA ARG A 237 -11.88 -2.48 -4.48
C ARG A 237 -13.20 -2.88 -5.12
N ARG A 238 -14.00 -3.67 -4.41
CA ARG A 238 -15.35 -4.02 -4.85
C ARG A 238 -16.38 -3.61 -3.80
N ILE A 239 -17.42 -2.91 -4.23
CA ILE A 239 -18.61 -2.61 -3.42
C ILE A 239 -19.83 -3.21 -4.12
N GLY A 240 -20.49 -4.14 -3.46
CA GLY A 240 -21.60 -4.86 -4.08
C GLY A 240 -21.18 -5.51 -5.41
N ALA A 241 -21.82 -5.13 -6.49
CA ALA A 241 -21.51 -5.61 -7.85
C ALA A 241 -20.56 -4.71 -8.64
N THR A 242 -20.06 -3.62 -8.08
CA THR A 242 -19.18 -2.71 -8.81
C THR A 242 -17.73 -2.94 -8.41
N LEU A 243 -16.89 -3.24 -9.39
CA LEU A 243 -15.43 -3.30 -9.26
C LEU A 243 -14.84 -1.94 -9.62
N TYR A 244 -14.20 -1.31 -8.64
CA TYR A 244 -13.46 -0.06 -8.81
C TYR A 244 -11.98 -0.37 -8.94
N MET A 245 -11.33 0.30 -9.89
CA MET A 245 -9.89 0.14 -10.16
C MET A 245 -9.24 1.51 -10.35
N VAL A 246 -8.02 1.65 -9.86
CA VAL A 246 -7.17 2.80 -10.12
C VAL A 246 -6.01 2.34 -10.97
N LEU A 247 -5.88 2.92 -12.15
CA LEU A 247 -4.84 2.59 -13.12
C LEU A 247 -3.91 3.77 -13.31
N ARG A 248 -2.64 3.50 -13.54
CA ARG A 248 -1.64 4.48 -13.96
C ARG A 248 -1.11 4.10 -15.33
N SER A 249 -1.16 5.02 -16.28
CA SER A 249 -0.61 4.88 -17.62
C SER A 249 0.29 6.05 -17.96
N TYR A 250 1.25 5.81 -18.85
CA TYR A 250 2.14 6.83 -19.38
C TYR A 250 2.17 6.69 -20.90
N PRO A 251 1.89 7.76 -21.68
CA PRO A 251 1.95 7.71 -23.13
C PRO A 251 3.37 7.36 -23.59
N GLN A 252 3.49 6.32 -24.41
CA GLN A 252 4.79 5.81 -24.90
C GLN A 252 4.79 5.71 -26.41
N ASN A 253 6.00 5.84 -27.00
CA ASN A 253 6.25 5.60 -28.42
C ASN A 253 5.36 6.43 -29.35
N LEU A 254 4.95 7.62 -28.93
CA LEU A 254 4.14 8.52 -29.71
C LEU A 254 5.00 9.57 -30.44
N THR A 255 4.74 9.76 -31.70
CA THR A 255 5.28 10.90 -32.44
C THR A 255 4.41 12.12 -32.12
N ILE A 256 4.98 13.07 -31.38
CA ILE A 256 4.29 14.31 -31.04
C ILE A 256 4.12 15.15 -32.32
N GLY A 257 2.89 15.53 -32.64
CA GLY A 257 2.62 16.32 -33.80
C GLY A 257 1.13 16.54 -34.13
N SER A 258 0.86 17.32 -35.17
CA SER A 258 -0.51 17.69 -35.53
C SER A 258 -1.38 16.50 -35.93
N ALA A 259 -0.79 15.42 -36.43
CA ALA A 259 -1.51 14.21 -36.84
C ALA A 259 -1.93 13.32 -35.66
N THR A 260 -1.30 13.46 -34.46
CA THR A 260 -1.61 12.64 -33.28
C THR A 260 -2.91 13.13 -32.65
N LYS A 261 -3.85 12.24 -32.44
CA LYS A 261 -5.12 12.54 -31.76
C LYS A 261 -4.92 12.50 -30.24
N VAL A 262 -5.74 13.22 -29.49
CA VAL A 262 -5.71 13.18 -28.03
C VAL A 262 -5.97 11.76 -27.49
N THR A 263 -6.80 10.99 -28.16
CA THR A 263 -7.10 9.60 -27.82
C THR A 263 -5.90 8.67 -27.89
N ASP A 264 -4.87 9.01 -28.66
CA ASP A 264 -3.64 8.21 -28.79
C ASP A 264 -2.77 8.31 -27.53
N TYR A 265 -2.98 9.33 -26.71
CA TYR A 265 -2.33 9.51 -25.40
C TYR A 265 -3.07 8.81 -24.26
N LEU A 266 -4.36 8.47 -24.45
CA LEU A 266 -5.22 7.96 -23.39
C LEU A 266 -5.10 6.43 -23.25
N PRO A 267 -5.36 5.89 -22.02
CA PRO A 267 -5.39 4.45 -21.82
C PRO A 267 -6.48 3.78 -22.63
N THR A 268 -6.26 2.52 -22.98
CA THR A 268 -7.15 1.75 -23.86
C THR A 268 -7.88 0.64 -23.12
N ILE A 269 -8.97 0.17 -23.72
CA ILE A 269 -9.73 -1.01 -23.32
C ILE A 269 -10.00 -1.92 -24.51
N SER A 270 -9.93 -3.24 -24.29
CA SER A 270 -10.42 -4.26 -25.20
C SER A 270 -11.18 -5.32 -24.43
N VAL A 271 -12.34 -5.73 -24.93
CA VAL A 271 -13.20 -6.75 -24.34
C VAL A 271 -13.29 -7.93 -25.29
N ASP A 272 -12.99 -9.14 -24.80
CA ASP A 272 -13.08 -10.42 -25.55
C ASP A 272 -12.33 -10.40 -26.88
N GLY A 273 -11.19 -9.69 -26.95
CA GLY A 273 -10.38 -9.58 -28.16
C GLY A 273 -10.89 -8.58 -29.20
N ALA A 274 -11.90 -7.77 -28.87
CA ALA A 274 -12.33 -6.68 -29.73
C ALA A 274 -11.21 -5.66 -29.96
N ALA A 275 -11.35 -4.82 -30.98
CA ALA A 275 -10.40 -3.75 -31.27
C ALA A 275 -10.21 -2.82 -30.05
N LEU A 276 -8.99 -2.34 -29.84
CA LEU A 276 -8.68 -1.37 -28.80
C LEU A 276 -9.48 -0.10 -28.99
N GLN A 277 -10.09 0.36 -27.92
CA GLN A 277 -10.81 1.63 -27.83
C GLN A 277 -10.21 2.49 -26.73
N SER A 278 -10.46 3.79 -26.74
CA SER A 278 -10.12 4.64 -25.59
C SER A 278 -10.92 4.20 -24.38
N LEU A 279 -10.25 4.00 -23.24
CA LEU A 279 -10.90 3.65 -21.98
C LEU A 279 -11.70 4.83 -21.40
N VAL A 280 -11.28 6.04 -21.70
CA VAL A 280 -11.85 7.26 -21.16
C VAL A 280 -12.02 8.31 -22.25
N GLU A 281 -13.14 9.06 -22.20
CA GLU A 281 -13.35 10.19 -23.09
C GLU A 281 -12.47 11.38 -22.67
N PRO A 282 -11.88 12.13 -23.61
CA PRO A 282 -11.05 13.31 -23.30
C PRO A 282 -11.72 14.30 -22.35
N SER A 283 -13.03 14.53 -22.52
CA SER A 283 -13.84 15.42 -21.67
C SER A 283 -14.03 14.91 -20.24
N ALA A 284 -13.77 13.64 -19.99
CA ALA A 284 -13.83 13.04 -18.65
C ALA A 284 -12.49 13.12 -17.90
N CYS A 285 -11.45 13.68 -18.54
CA CYS A 285 -10.15 13.90 -17.93
C CYS A 285 -10.04 15.29 -17.33
N LEU A 286 -9.32 15.36 -16.23
CA LEU A 286 -9.02 16.60 -15.51
C LEU A 286 -7.53 16.88 -15.61
N VAL A 287 -7.14 18.13 -15.53
CA VAL A 287 -5.72 18.51 -15.46
C VAL A 287 -5.43 19.17 -14.12
N GLN A 288 -4.28 18.88 -13.54
CA GLN A 288 -3.81 19.55 -12.34
C GLN A 288 -3.24 20.91 -12.71
N SER A 289 -3.93 21.98 -12.33
CA SER A 289 -3.67 23.33 -12.84
C SER A 289 -2.33 23.93 -12.44
N GLY A 290 -1.79 23.55 -11.30
CA GLY A 290 -0.50 24.01 -10.81
C GLY A 290 0.62 22.99 -10.97
N ASN A 291 0.45 22.03 -11.88
CA ASN A 291 1.43 20.98 -12.07
C ASN A 291 2.65 21.49 -12.85
N ALA A 292 3.46 22.26 -12.14
CA ALA A 292 4.80 22.63 -12.62
C ALA A 292 5.69 21.38 -12.80
N ASN A 293 5.35 20.29 -12.11
CA ASN A 293 5.94 18.98 -12.29
C ASN A 293 5.26 18.18 -13.38
N ALA A 294 4.75 18.85 -14.35
CA ALA A 294 4.06 18.34 -15.51
C ALA A 294 4.44 16.88 -15.81
N SER A 295 3.74 15.93 -15.16
CA SER A 295 3.85 14.52 -15.49
C SER A 295 2.83 14.20 -16.57
N ALA A 296 3.27 13.52 -17.61
CA ALA A 296 2.37 12.96 -18.60
C ALA A 296 1.69 11.67 -18.12
N ASP A 297 1.91 11.29 -16.85
CA ASP A 297 1.18 10.18 -16.24
C ASP A 297 -0.31 10.50 -16.20
N ILE A 298 -1.12 9.51 -16.54
CA ILE A 298 -2.58 9.57 -16.51
C ILE A 298 -3.07 8.57 -15.48
N ILE A 299 -3.76 9.09 -14.46
CA ILE A 299 -4.41 8.28 -13.45
C ILE A 299 -5.88 8.12 -13.84
N THR A 300 -6.32 6.88 -13.96
CA THR A 300 -7.69 6.55 -14.33
C THR A 300 -8.40 5.85 -13.18
N VAL A 301 -9.52 6.41 -12.78
CA VAL A 301 -10.49 5.77 -11.88
C VAL A 301 -11.54 5.10 -12.75
N LEU A 302 -11.61 3.78 -12.67
CA LEU A 302 -12.49 2.94 -13.47
C LEU A 302 -13.49 2.22 -12.57
N ALA A 303 -14.75 2.22 -12.95
CA ALA A 303 -15.81 1.40 -12.36
C ALA A 303 -16.34 0.41 -13.42
N ILE A 304 -16.44 -0.87 -13.07
CA ILE A 304 -17.01 -1.94 -13.91
C ILE A 304 -18.20 -2.55 -13.19
N ASP A 305 -19.34 -2.59 -13.84
CA ASP A 305 -20.52 -3.31 -13.35
C ASP A 305 -20.38 -4.81 -13.61
N LEU A 306 -20.30 -5.59 -12.54
CA LEU A 306 -20.25 -7.06 -12.59
C LEU A 306 -21.62 -7.72 -12.58
N ALA A 307 -22.71 -6.96 -12.35
CA ALA A 307 -24.06 -7.52 -12.23
C ALA A 307 -24.67 -7.90 -13.58
N THR A 308 -24.29 -7.20 -14.65
CA THR A 308 -24.90 -7.38 -15.97
C THR A 308 -23.96 -8.11 -16.93
N GLU A 309 -24.48 -8.89 -17.88
CA GLU A 309 -23.69 -9.58 -18.88
C GLU A 309 -22.88 -8.61 -19.77
N LYS A 310 -23.34 -7.39 -19.94
CA LYS A 310 -22.64 -6.37 -20.72
C LYS A 310 -21.41 -5.80 -20.02
N HIS A 311 -21.35 -5.93 -18.67
CA HIS A 311 -20.29 -5.37 -17.85
C HIS A 311 -19.98 -3.92 -18.24
N ALA A 312 -21.01 -3.09 -18.17
CA ALA A 312 -20.88 -1.67 -18.45
C ALA A 312 -19.79 -1.06 -17.56
N HIS A 313 -19.06 -0.10 -18.09
CA HIS A 313 -18.02 0.57 -17.36
C HIS A 313 -18.10 2.08 -17.53
N ALA A 314 -17.52 2.79 -16.58
CA ALA A 314 -17.30 4.23 -16.64
C ALA A 314 -15.90 4.57 -16.13
N ALA A 315 -15.27 5.56 -16.73
CA ALA A 315 -13.93 5.99 -16.32
C ALA A 315 -13.84 7.51 -16.21
N ARG A 316 -13.01 7.95 -15.28
CA ARG A 316 -12.56 9.33 -15.11
C ARG A 316 -11.04 9.33 -15.10
N CYS A 317 -10.40 10.37 -15.65
CA CYS A 317 -8.96 10.47 -15.55
C CYS A 317 -8.50 11.85 -15.09
N PHE A 318 -7.28 11.90 -14.62
CA PHE A 318 -6.57 13.15 -14.42
C PHE A 318 -5.08 12.97 -14.75
N THR A 319 -4.45 14.09 -15.14
CA THR A 319 -2.99 14.10 -15.33
C THR A 319 -2.30 14.36 -14.01
N GLY A 320 -1.29 13.58 -13.69
CA GLY A 320 -0.55 13.67 -12.43
C GLY A 320 -0.12 12.29 -11.91
N GLY A 321 0.37 12.24 -10.69
CA GLY A 321 0.76 11.01 -10.03
C GLY A 321 -0.28 10.51 -9.02
N THR A 322 -0.12 9.27 -8.60
CA THR A 322 -0.69 8.75 -7.36
C THR A 322 0.25 7.71 -6.77
N GLU A 323 0.41 7.73 -5.46
CA GLU A 323 1.21 6.75 -4.72
C GLU A 323 0.36 5.88 -3.83
N ALA A 324 -0.83 6.34 -3.47
CA ALA A 324 -1.74 5.63 -2.59
C ALA A 324 -3.18 5.99 -2.92
N PHE A 325 -4.06 5.07 -2.63
CA PHE A 325 -5.49 5.36 -2.59
C PHE A 325 -6.12 4.76 -1.33
N TYR A 326 -7.16 5.40 -0.88
CA TYR A 326 -8.04 4.94 0.17
C TYR A 326 -9.47 4.96 -0.36
N MET A 327 -10.27 3.99 0.02
CA MET A 327 -11.65 3.89 -0.42
C MET A 327 -12.57 3.54 0.74
N SER A 328 -13.55 4.40 0.98
CA SER A 328 -14.72 4.11 1.81
C SER A 328 -15.85 3.52 0.95
N ASP A 329 -16.98 3.27 1.55
CA ASP A 329 -18.18 2.82 0.83
C ASP A 329 -18.75 3.86 -0.14
N GLN A 330 -18.37 5.14 -0.01
CA GLN A 330 -18.92 6.27 -0.77
C GLN A 330 -17.89 7.06 -1.57
N ASN A 331 -16.59 6.97 -1.24
CA ASN A 331 -15.59 7.82 -1.82
C ASN A 331 -14.27 7.08 -2.12
N ILE A 332 -13.56 7.53 -3.16
CA ILE A 332 -12.14 7.23 -3.39
C ILE A 332 -11.33 8.49 -3.11
N TYR A 333 -10.23 8.33 -2.38
CA TYR A 333 -9.23 9.35 -2.16
C TYR A 333 -7.91 8.89 -2.76
N LEU A 334 -7.34 9.72 -3.64
CA LEU A 334 -6.07 9.48 -4.30
C LEU A 334 -5.04 10.43 -3.74
N ALA A 335 -3.90 9.92 -3.31
CA ALA A 335 -2.87 10.70 -2.65
C ALA A 335 -1.54 10.67 -3.42
N THR A 336 -0.86 11.83 -3.45
CA THR A 336 0.43 12.02 -4.12
C THR A 336 1.33 12.91 -3.30
N THR A 337 2.48 12.40 -2.86
CA THR A 337 3.47 13.22 -2.15
C THR A 337 4.27 14.07 -3.13
N ARG A 338 4.42 15.34 -2.80
CA ARG A 338 5.33 16.28 -3.46
C ARG A 338 6.47 16.67 -2.55
N THR A 339 7.65 16.77 -3.13
CA THR A 339 8.85 17.20 -2.42
C THR A 339 9.34 18.51 -3.02
N VAL A 340 9.50 19.53 -2.20
CA VAL A 340 10.09 20.82 -2.58
C VAL A 340 11.54 20.81 -2.11
N TYR A 341 12.47 21.00 -3.03
CA TYR A 341 13.90 21.12 -2.72
C TYR A 341 14.27 22.61 -2.63
N ALA A 342 14.84 23.01 -1.49
CA ALA A 342 15.49 24.30 -1.41
C ALA A 342 16.85 24.23 -2.07
N MET A 343 17.15 25.18 -2.96
CA MET A 343 18.47 25.32 -3.57
C MET A 343 19.25 26.40 -2.81
N SER A 344 20.51 26.13 -2.49
CA SER A 344 21.46 27.13 -2.00
C SER A 344 22.61 27.25 -3.02
N GLY A 345 22.56 28.30 -3.83
CA GLY A 345 23.41 28.40 -5.02
C GLY A 345 23.13 27.25 -6.00
N ASP A 346 24.15 26.66 -6.58
CA ASP A 346 24.05 25.58 -7.55
C ASP A 346 23.92 24.17 -6.92
N VAL A 347 23.82 24.08 -5.59
CA VAL A 347 23.77 22.80 -4.87
C VAL A 347 22.35 22.58 -4.31
N PRO A 348 21.69 21.47 -4.66
CA PRO A 348 20.45 21.08 -4.04
C PRO A 348 20.68 20.90 -2.52
N GLN A 349 20.06 21.73 -1.71
CA GLN A 349 20.00 21.51 -0.27
C GLN A 349 18.80 20.61 0.02
N TYR A 350 19.03 19.53 0.71
CA TYR A 350 18.01 18.59 1.16
C TYR A 350 17.19 19.14 2.35
N ALA A 351 16.86 20.40 2.35
CA ALA A 351 15.83 20.93 3.24
C ALA A 351 14.50 20.79 2.52
N ALA A 352 14.08 19.54 2.33
CA ALA A 352 12.88 19.29 1.58
C ALA A 352 11.67 19.50 2.47
N GLU A 353 10.80 20.41 2.09
CA GLU A 353 9.43 20.40 2.56
C GLU A 353 8.64 19.41 1.72
N THR A 354 7.92 18.49 2.39
CA THR A 354 7.02 17.55 1.72
C THR A 354 5.58 17.93 2.01
N SER A 355 4.73 17.75 1.02
CA SER A 355 3.29 17.84 1.18
C SER A 355 2.60 16.75 0.37
N THR A 356 1.40 16.36 0.78
CA THR A 356 0.62 15.33 0.09
C THR A 356 -0.65 15.95 -0.46
N ASP A 357 -0.83 15.89 -1.77
CA ASP A 357 -2.08 16.24 -2.44
C ASP A 357 -3.06 15.09 -2.34
N ILE A 358 -4.33 15.40 -2.15
CA ILE A 358 -5.40 14.44 -2.02
C ILE A 358 -6.55 14.85 -2.94
N HIS A 359 -6.99 13.92 -3.79
CA HIS A 359 -8.12 14.10 -4.69
C HIS A 359 -9.26 13.19 -4.29
N LYS A 360 -10.47 13.75 -4.10
CA LYS A 360 -11.68 13.02 -3.72
C LYS A 360 -12.58 12.80 -4.94
N PHE A 361 -13.01 11.56 -5.11
CA PHE A 361 -14.08 11.19 -6.04
C PHE A 361 -15.20 10.49 -5.27
N SER A 362 -16.44 10.95 -5.43
CA SER A 362 -17.61 10.25 -4.88
C SER A 362 -18.01 9.08 -5.77
N LEU A 363 -18.59 8.04 -5.17
CA LEU A 363 -18.94 6.78 -5.81
C LEU A 363 -20.43 6.51 -5.68
N GLN A 364 -21.07 6.20 -6.80
CA GLN A 364 -22.45 5.71 -6.86
C GLN A 364 -22.58 4.75 -8.04
N GLY A 365 -22.21 3.49 -7.85
CA GLY A 365 -22.11 2.53 -8.94
C GLY A 365 -21.15 3.03 -10.04
N LEU A 366 -21.61 3.12 -11.26
CA LEU A 366 -20.81 3.65 -12.38
C LEU A 366 -20.66 5.18 -12.37
N ASN A 367 -21.45 5.89 -11.57
CA ASN A 367 -21.32 7.35 -11.48
C ASN A 367 -20.23 7.71 -10.49
N MET A 368 -19.15 8.30 -11.03
CA MET A 368 -18.00 8.80 -10.26
C MET A 368 -17.85 10.29 -10.53
N ALA A 369 -17.84 11.10 -9.47
CA ALA A 369 -17.70 12.54 -9.60
C ALA A 369 -16.53 13.08 -8.77
N TYR A 370 -15.68 13.88 -9.40
CA TYR A 370 -14.66 14.64 -8.68
C TYR A 370 -15.31 15.65 -7.73
N ARG A 371 -14.86 15.64 -6.46
CA ARG A 371 -15.46 16.44 -5.38
C ARG A 371 -14.56 17.54 -4.88
N GLY A 372 -13.29 17.50 -5.22
CA GLY A 372 -12.32 18.50 -4.80
C GLY A 372 -10.98 17.91 -4.43
N SER A 373 -10.01 18.79 -4.21
CA SER A 373 -8.67 18.43 -3.76
C SER A 373 -8.29 19.20 -2.50
N GLY A 374 -7.35 18.63 -1.75
CA GLY A 374 -6.71 19.25 -0.61
C GLY A 374 -5.21 18.96 -0.61
N ASN A 375 -4.49 19.66 0.24
CA ASN A 375 -3.07 19.44 0.46
C ASN A 375 -2.79 19.41 1.96
N VAL A 376 -1.98 18.46 2.41
CA VAL A 376 -1.56 18.33 3.80
C VAL A 376 -0.04 18.31 3.88
N LYS A 377 0.53 18.84 4.96
CA LYS A 377 1.97 18.85 5.21
C LYS A 377 2.49 17.43 5.48
N GLY A 378 3.64 17.06 4.90
CA GLY A 378 4.30 15.78 5.08
C GLY A 378 3.97 14.76 4.00
N HIS A 379 4.44 13.52 4.19
CA HIS A 379 4.30 12.40 3.26
C HIS A 379 3.68 11.17 3.96
N LEU A 380 3.14 10.24 3.17
CA LEU A 380 2.46 9.03 3.70
C LEU A 380 3.43 7.90 4.13
N GLY A 381 4.73 8.15 4.14
CA GLY A 381 5.75 7.13 4.42
C GLY A 381 6.25 6.45 3.15
N PHE A 382 7.22 5.53 3.32
CA PHE A 382 7.89 4.86 2.19
C PHE A 382 7.37 3.45 1.93
N GLU A 383 6.82 2.80 2.95
CA GLU A 383 6.28 1.45 2.84
C GLU A 383 4.94 1.47 2.12
N GLN A 384 4.96 1.03 0.85
CA GLN A 384 3.82 1.10 -0.05
C GLN A 384 2.56 0.43 0.52
N ASN A 385 2.73 -0.68 1.21
CA ASN A 385 1.66 -1.48 1.82
C ASN A 385 0.99 -0.82 3.04
N ARG A 386 1.50 0.31 3.54
CA ARG A 386 0.96 1.01 4.72
C ARG A 386 0.31 2.35 4.39
N LYS A 387 0.53 2.87 3.18
CA LYS A 387 0.08 4.22 2.82
C LYS A 387 -1.43 4.39 2.86
N SER A 388 -2.20 3.41 2.44
CA SER A 388 -3.66 3.48 2.49
C SER A 388 -4.19 3.61 3.92
N PHE A 389 -3.55 2.95 4.91
CA PHE A 389 -3.92 3.04 6.33
C PHE A 389 -3.65 4.41 6.94
N ARG A 390 -2.83 5.23 6.30
CA ARG A 390 -2.64 6.63 6.72
C ARG A 390 -3.89 7.47 6.52
N MET A 391 -4.91 6.92 5.86
CA MET A 391 -6.17 7.59 5.57
C MET A 391 -7.35 6.81 6.14
N GLY A 392 -8.40 7.52 6.54
CA GLY A 392 -9.67 6.94 6.97
C GLY A 392 -10.78 7.98 6.95
N GLU A 393 -11.95 7.61 6.45
CA GLU A 393 -13.12 8.49 6.39
C GLU A 393 -14.11 8.14 7.49
N PHE A 394 -14.62 9.16 8.17
CA PHE A 394 -15.70 9.01 9.12
C PHE A 394 -16.59 10.26 9.14
N ASN A 395 -17.91 10.07 9.06
CA ASN A 395 -18.92 11.15 9.09
C ASN A 395 -18.59 12.31 8.12
N GLY A 396 -18.17 11.98 6.89
CA GLY A 396 -17.89 12.97 5.84
C GLY A 396 -16.58 13.75 6.01
N THR A 397 -15.74 13.36 6.96
CA THR A 397 -14.38 13.89 7.14
C THR A 397 -13.33 12.84 6.82
N LEU A 398 -12.26 13.25 6.14
CA LEU A 398 -11.09 12.43 5.88
C LEU A 398 -10.01 12.75 6.91
N HIS A 399 -9.53 11.74 7.60
CA HIS A 399 -8.39 11.81 8.50
C HIS A 399 -7.14 11.34 7.77
N VAL A 400 -6.06 12.11 7.84
CA VAL A 400 -4.80 11.80 7.16
C VAL A 400 -3.65 11.93 8.12
N LEU A 401 -2.86 10.85 8.25
CA LEU A 401 -1.62 10.82 9.01
C LEU A 401 -0.43 10.93 8.06
N THR A 402 0.45 11.89 8.30
CA THR A 402 1.68 12.11 7.52
C THR A 402 2.91 12.13 8.40
N GLU A 403 4.06 11.80 7.82
CA GLU A 403 5.38 12.04 8.39
C GLU A 403 5.90 13.39 7.89
N THR A 404 6.48 14.18 8.79
CA THR A 404 7.00 15.52 8.44
C THR A 404 8.51 15.54 8.25
N ARG A 405 9.20 14.42 8.51
CA ARG A 405 10.67 14.33 8.37
C ARG A 405 11.08 14.25 6.91
N THR A 406 12.02 15.10 6.54
CA THR A 406 12.54 15.22 5.16
C THR A 406 13.93 14.62 4.99
N ASN A 407 14.67 14.37 6.06
CA ASN A 407 16.03 13.81 6.01
C ASN A 407 16.00 12.31 5.78
N TRP A 408 15.97 11.91 4.52
CA TRP A 408 15.89 10.50 4.12
C TRP A 408 17.23 9.79 4.04
N PHE A 409 18.29 10.53 3.75
CA PHE A 409 19.63 9.93 3.79
C PHE A 409 20.20 10.07 5.19
N PRO A 410 20.71 8.97 5.81
CA PRO A 410 21.73 9.14 6.80
C PRO A 410 22.78 9.99 6.09
N THR A 411 23.09 11.12 6.65
CA THR A 411 24.17 11.99 6.15
C THR A 411 25.30 11.06 5.77
N LEU A 412 25.53 10.86 4.48
CA LEU A 412 26.85 10.43 4.04
C LEU A 412 27.75 11.51 4.60
N VAL A 413 28.40 11.20 5.71
CA VAL A 413 29.45 12.01 6.27
C VAL A 413 30.55 11.95 5.23
N VAL A 414 30.43 12.79 4.22
CA VAL A 414 31.59 13.19 3.45
C VAL A 414 32.39 14.00 4.47
N PRO A 415 33.60 13.59 4.84
CA PRO A 415 34.44 14.39 5.71
C PRO A 415 34.91 15.60 4.90
N THR A 416 34.02 16.59 4.77
CA THR A 416 34.42 17.94 4.39
C THR A 416 34.63 18.72 5.68
N PRO A 417 35.84 19.15 5.99
CA PRO A 417 36.04 20.09 7.06
C PRO A 417 35.38 21.40 6.66
N LEU A 418 34.62 21.97 7.56
CA LEU A 418 34.01 23.30 7.52
C LEU A 418 32.78 23.50 6.60
N ILE A 419 31.68 22.94 6.98
CA ILE A 419 30.45 23.77 7.04
C ILE A 419 29.93 23.60 8.46
N ALA A 420 30.06 24.65 9.26
CA ALA A 420 29.41 24.73 10.56
C ALA A 420 27.92 24.47 10.35
N ALA A 421 27.42 23.36 10.92
CA ALA A 421 26.03 23.01 10.93
C ALA A 421 25.27 24.05 11.78
N THR A 422 24.90 25.17 11.17
CA THR A 422 24.03 26.18 11.78
C THR A 422 22.57 25.99 11.43
N ASN A 423 22.21 24.94 10.72
CA ASN A 423 20.83 24.52 10.58
C ASN A 423 20.61 23.25 11.41
N VAL A 424 20.60 23.40 12.72
CA VAL A 424 19.90 22.46 13.61
C VAL A 424 18.47 22.41 13.10
N VAL A 425 18.11 21.35 12.37
CA VAL A 425 16.70 21.01 12.14
C VAL A 425 16.05 21.10 13.50
N ASN A 426 15.06 21.98 13.60
CA ASN A 426 14.41 22.22 14.87
C ASN A 426 13.79 20.91 15.35
N ILE A 427 14.43 20.27 16.32
CA ILE A 427 14.11 18.94 16.84
C ILE A 427 12.71 18.92 17.50
N ALA A 428 12.10 20.08 17.62
CA ALA A 428 10.75 20.28 18.15
C ALA A 428 9.61 19.95 17.16
N ASP A 429 9.90 19.67 15.87
CA ASP A 429 8.84 19.30 14.94
C ASP A 429 8.36 17.87 15.23
N SER A 430 7.05 17.71 15.40
CA SER A 430 6.39 16.42 15.57
C SER A 430 6.73 15.51 14.37
N PRO A 431 7.24 14.27 14.60
CA PRO A 431 7.51 13.34 13.50
C PRO A 431 6.26 12.98 12.72
N GLY A 432 5.11 12.90 13.40
CA GLY A 432 3.81 12.63 12.82
C GLY A 432 2.89 13.84 12.88
N ARG A 433 1.99 13.93 11.91
CA ARG A 433 0.93 14.95 11.84
C ARG A 433 -0.38 14.31 11.44
N LEU A 434 -1.45 14.67 12.13
CA LEU A 434 -2.82 14.40 11.72
C LEU A 434 -3.40 15.65 11.06
N SER A 435 -4.02 15.48 9.90
CA SER A 435 -4.87 16.50 9.28
C SER A 435 -6.27 15.94 9.09
N VAL A 436 -7.29 16.72 9.46
CA VAL A 436 -8.71 16.39 9.27
C VAL A 436 -9.25 17.29 8.17
N LEU A 437 -9.69 16.66 7.06
CA LEU A 437 -10.18 17.36 5.89
C LEU A 437 -11.68 17.18 5.74
N GLN A 438 -12.36 18.25 5.33
CA GLN A 438 -13.79 18.24 5.03
C GLN A 438 -14.03 18.88 3.65
N GLU A 439 -14.95 18.27 2.88
CA GLU A 439 -15.37 18.85 1.61
C GLU A 439 -16.14 20.16 1.85
N LYS A 440 -15.64 21.25 1.27
CA LYS A 440 -16.26 22.58 1.31
C LYS A 440 -16.11 23.25 -0.07
N GLN A 441 -17.22 23.53 -0.72
CA GLN A 441 -17.26 24.28 -1.99
C GLN A 441 -16.30 23.74 -3.07
N GLY A 442 -16.24 22.40 -3.24
CA GLY A 442 -15.37 21.76 -4.26
C GLY A 442 -13.89 21.68 -3.88
N THR A 443 -13.55 21.89 -2.61
CA THR A 443 -12.21 21.71 -2.06
C THR A 443 -12.26 20.78 -0.85
N LEU A 444 -11.12 20.16 -0.50
CA LEU A 444 -10.92 19.47 0.76
C LEU A 444 -10.17 20.42 1.72
N ALA A 445 -10.94 21.15 2.52
CA ALA A 445 -10.37 22.11 3.47
C ALA A 445 -9.92 21.40 4.75
N ILE A 446 -8.74 21.74 5.26
CA ILE A 446 -8.30 21.32 6.59
C ILE A 446 -9.18 22.01 7.63
N VAL A 447 -9.85 21.24 8.49
CA VAL A 447 -10.72 21.74 9.56
C VAL A 447 -10.15 21.50 10.95
N GLY A 448 -9.20 20.55 11.07
CA GLY A 448 -8.51 20.24 12.32
C GLY A 448 -7.13 19.65 12.06
N GLU A 449 -6.21 19.81 12.97
CA GLU A 449 -4.85 19.29 12.89
C GLU A 449 -4.32 18.92 14.28
N LEU A 450 -3.36 17.99 14.32
CA LEU A 450 -2.48 17.71 15.46
C LEU A 450 -1.03 17.53 14.97
N PRO A 451 -0.04 18.09 15.70
CA PRO A 451 -0.21 19.08 16.76
C PRO A 451 -0.66 20.44 16.22
N ASN A 452 -1.22 21.27 17.08
CA ASN A 452 -1.61 22.65 16.78
C ASN A 452 -1.33 23.57 17.98
N ALA A 453 -1.58 24.87 17.85
CA ALA A 453 -1.27 25.86 18.89
C ALA A 453 -2.01 25.58 20.22
N LYS A 454 -3.22 25.01 20.17
CA LYS A 454 -4.01 24.65 21.35
C LYS A 454 -3.56 23.33 21.97
N ARG A 455 -3.01 22.43 21.16
CA ARG A 455 -2.54 21.07 21.49
C ARG A 455 -1.17 20.84 20.87
N PRO A 456 -0.11 21.39 21.51
CA PRO A 456 1.24 21.36 20.95
C PRO A 456 1.96 20.01 21.14
N GLU A 457 1.36 19.05 21.85
CA GLU A 457 1.96 17.74 22.10
C GLU A 457 2.26 17.03 20.77
N PRO A 458 3.53 16.63 20.56
CA PRO A 458 3.92 16.00 19.32
C PRO A 458 3.33 14.58 19.18
N ILE A 459 3.07 14.19 17.96
CA ILE A 459 2.79 12.80 17.59
C ILE A 459 4.13 12.12 17.28
N GLY A 460 4.60 11.28 18.21
CA GLY A 460 5.91 10.66 18.15
C GLY A 460 7.00 11.48 18.84
N LYS A 461 8.06 10.80 19.22
CA LYS A 461 9.25 11.39 19.84
C LYS A 461 10.29 11.74 18.77
N PRO A 462 11.22 12.67 19.02
CA PRO A 462 12.28 12.99 18.07
C PRO A 462 13.02 11.73 17.59
N GLY A 463 13.14 11.58 16.28
CA GLY A 463 13.79 10.43 15.66
C GLY A 463 12.87 9.25 15.35
N GLU A 464 11.65 9.22 15.81
CA GLU A 464 10.66 8.20 15.45
C GLU A 464 10.07 8.41 14.05
N ARG A 465 9.51 7.32 13.50
CA ARG A 465 8.78 7.28 12.23
C ARG A 465 7.39 6.71 12.47
N LEU A 466 6.45 7.01 11.59
CA LEU A 466 5.13 6.37 11.61
C LEU A 466 5.25 4.95 11.04
N TYR A 467 4.85 3.96 11.82
CA TYR A 467 4.83 2.54 11.41
C TYR A 467 3.43 2.09 11.05
N ALA A 468 2.60 1.79 12.04
CA ALA A 468 1.22 1.41 11.82
C ALA A 468 0.28 2.59 12.03
N SER A 469 -0.85 2.54 11.37
CA SER A 469 -2.00 3.39 11.68
C SER A 469 -3.30 2.67 11.38
N ARG A 470 -4.35 3.01 12.12
CA ARG A 470 -5.68 2.48 11.92
C ARG A 470 -6.72 3.50 12.34
N PHE A 471 -7.62 3.82 11.43
CA PHE A 471 -8.81 4.61 11.74
C PHE A 471 -10.01 3.68 11.94
N MET A 472 -10.82 3.96 12.94
CA MET A 472 -12.01 3.17 13.30
C MET A 472 -13.08 4.10 13.83
N GLY A 473 -14.04 4.47 12.99
CA GLY A 473 -15.05 5.45 13.37
C GLY A 473 -14.40 6.74 13.86
N ASN A 474 -14.74 7.17 15.07
CA ASN A 474 -14.20 8.39 15.69
C ASN A 474 -12.88 8.16 16.45
N ARG A 475 -12.16 7.09 16.20
CA ARG A 475 -10.84 6.79 16.82
C ARG A 475 -9.77 6.61 15.76
N GLY A 476 -8.59 7.14 16.07
CA GLY A 476 -7.35 6.84 15.36
C GLY A 476 -6.36 6.14 16.28
N TYR A 477 -5.73 5.10 15.78
CA TYR A 477 -4.64 4.38 16.44
C TYR A 477 -3.42 4.50 15.58
N LEU A 478 -2.28 4.83 16.17
CA LEU A 478 -1.04 4.94 15.43
C LEU A 478 0.15 4.51 16.29
N VAL A 479 1.09 3.86 15.64
CA VAL A 479 2.36 3.42 16.21
C VAL A 479 3.46 4.24 15.58
N THR A 480 4.23 4.95 16.42
CA THR A 480 5.48 5.55 16.01
C THR A 480 6.62 4.69 16.54
N TYR A 481 7.74 4.66 15.85
CA TYR A 481 8.80 3.72 16.15
C TYR A 481 10.19 4.27 15.92
N ARG A 482 11.06 3.98 16.89
CA ARG A 482 12.50 3.93 16.72
C ARG A 482 13.07 2.64 17.32
N LEU A 483 12.49 2.11 18.42
CA LEU A 483 12.78 0.81 19.07
C LEU A 483 11.90 0.46 20.26
N ILE A 484 11.33 1.44 20.97
CA ILE A 484 10.27 1.30 21.96
C ILE A 484 9.12 2.16 21.44
N ASP A 485 8.02 1.51 21.16
CA ASP A 485 6.91 2.15 20.46
C ASP A 485 5.89 2.74 21.39
N PRO A 486 5.57 4.01 21.29
CA PRO A 486 4.28 4.46 21.75
C PRO A 486 3.19 4.14 20.70
N LEU A 487 2.18 3.40 21.13
CA LEU A 487 0.86 3.40 20.50
C LEU A 487 0.10 4.62 21.00
N TYR A 488 -0.27 5.54 20.11
CA TYR A 488 -1.14 6.67 20.43
C TYR A 488 -2.59 6.36 20.09
N ILE A 489 -3.51 6.85 20.90
CA ILE A 489 -4.94 6.81 20.66
C ILE A 489 -5.45 8.23 20.46
N LEU A 490 -6.09 8.48 19.31
CA LEU A 490 -6.65 9.77 18.94
C LEU A 490 -8.17 9.77 19.09
N ASP A 491 -8.72 10.87 19.56
CA ASP A 491 -10.15 11.20 19.50
C ASP A 491 -10.42 12.08 18.27
N LEU A 492 -11.30 11.63 17.41
CA LEU A 492 -11.69 12.25 16.16
C LEU A 492 -13.18 12.58 16.13
N SER A 493 -13.85 12.54 17.30
CA SER A 493 -15.28 12.80 17.43
C SER A 493 -15.65 14.23 17.03
N GLU A 494 -14.76 15.18 17.31
CA GLU A 494 -14.87 16.58 16.91
C GLU A 494 -13.86 16.91 15.81
N PRO A 495 -14.27 16.98 14.54
CA PRO A 495 -13.35 17.18 13.42
C PRO A 495 -12.47 18.42 13.52
N THR A 496 -12.97 19.48 14.20
CA THR A 496 -12.26 20.75 14.39
C THR A 496 -11.37 20.78 15.65
N ASP A 497 -11.46 19.77 16.51
CA ASP A 497 -10.70 19.69 17.77
C ASP A 497 -10.21 18.24 18.06
N PRO A 498 -9.43 17.64 17.14
CA PRO A 498 -8.87 16.30 17.38
C PRO A 498 -7.94 16.30 18.61
N LYS A 499 -7.83 15.14 19.31
CA LYS A 499 -7.06 15.04 20.57
C LYS A 499 -6.26 13.76 20.64
N ILE A 500 -5.12 13.79 21.30
CA ILE A 500 -4.45 12.59 21.83
C ILE A 500 -5.13 12.23 23.15
N LEU A 501 -5.72 11.03 23.25
CA LEU A 501 -6.36 10.55 24.49
C LEU A 501 -5.37 9.89 25.42
N GLY A 502 -4.41 9.16 24.90
CA GLY A 502 -3.40 8.45 25.67
C GLY A 502 -2.37 7.79 24.77
N SER A 503 -1.35 7.26 25.39
CA SER A 503 -0.31 6.48 24.73
C SER A 503 0.12 5.29 25.57
N LEU A 504 0.63 4.24 24.91
CA LEU A 504 1.15 3.03 25.54
C LEU A 504 2.53 2.74 24.96
N GLU A 505 3.55 2.66 25.78
CA GLU A 505 4.88 2.20 25.39
C GLU A 505 4.95 0.67 25.45
N VAL A 506 5.36 0.03 24.36
CA VAL A 506 5.54 -1.42 24.26
C VAL A 506 6.89 -1.76 23.66
N SER A 507 7.46 -2.93 24.01
CA SER A 507 8.68 -3.41 23.34
C SER A 507 8.40 -3.79 21.89
N GLY A 508 9.29 -3.44 20.99
CA GLY A 508 9.11 -3.72 19.56
C GLY A 508 8.06 -2.83 18.90
N TYR A 509 7.47 -3.29 17.81
CA TYR A 509 6.47 -2.53 17.07
C TYR A 509 5.35 -3.41 16.51
N SER A 510 4.23 -2.78 16.13
CA SER A 510 3.17 -3.40 15.35
C SER A 510 3.19 -2.84 13.93
N ASP A 511 3.18 -3.72 12.93
CA ASP A 511 2.98 -3.38 11.52
C ASP A 511 1.51 -3.13 11.21
N TYR A 512 0.64 -3.94 11.84
CA TYR A 512 -0.81 -3.87 11.67
C TYR A 512 -1.54 -3.96 12.99
N LEU A 513 -2.69 -3.28 13.03
CA LEU A 513 -3.62 -3.27 14.15
C LEU A 513 -4.98 -3.79 13.69
N PHE A 514 -5.43 -4.89 14.26
CA PHE A 514 -6.71 -5.51 13.96
C PHE A 514 -7.66 -5.31 15.14
N PRO A 515 -8.82 -4.63 14.96
CA PRO A 515 -9.81 -4.52 16.02
C PRO A 515 -10.50 -5.87 16.26
N LEU A 516 -10.51 -6.36 17.48
CA LEU A 516 -11.26 -7.55 17.84
C LEU A 516 -12.67 -7.21 18.37
N ASN A 517 -12.79 -6.04 19.00
CA ASN A 517 -14.03 -5.37 19.38
C ASN A 517 -13.71 -3.89 19.69
N ASP A 518 -14.69 -3.13 20.18
CA ASP A 518 -14.53 -1.68 20.48
C ASP A 518 -13.47 -1.35 21.53
N GLY A 519 -13.05 -2.32 22.33
CA GLY A 519 -12.08 -2.08 23.43
C GLY A 519 -10.81 -2.92 23.32
N LEU A 520 -10.63 -3.75 22.27
CA LEU A 520 -9.52 -4.68 22.20
C LEU A 520 -8.92 -4.74 20.80
N LEU A 521 -7.61 -4.50 20.70
CA LEU A 521 -6.84 -4.56 19.46
C LEU A 521 -5.86 -5.74 19.49
N LEU A 522 -5.68 -6.37 18.34
CA LEU A 522 -4.60 -7.31 18.06
C LEU A 522 -3.53 -6.57 17.27
N GLY A 523 -2.37 -6.35 17.85
CA GLY A 523 -1.18 -5.81 17.16
C GLY A 523 -0.28 -6.94 16.70
N VAL A 524 0.16 -6.90 15.44
CA VAL A 524 1.12 -7.88 14.90
C VAL A 524 2.32 -7.15 14.31
N GLY A 525 3.53 -7.53 14.74
CA GLY A 525 4.77 -6.88 14.34
C GLY A 525 6.00 -7.66 14.78
N LYS A 526 7.03 -6.95 15.23
CA LYS A 526 8.27 -7.56 15.75
C LYS A 526 8.51 -7.16 17.20
N ASP A 527 9.01 -8.08 17.98
CA ASP A 527 9.59 -7.76 19.27
C ASP A 527 10.96 -7.10 19.09
N ALA A 528 11.45 -6.39 20.11
CA ALA A 528 12.76 -5.77 20.10
C ALA A 528 13.42 -5.84 21.49
N ILE A 529 14.73 -5.97 21.48
CA ILE A 529 15.58 -5.95 22.68
C ILE A 529 16.57 -4.81 22.54
N SER A 530 16.72 -3.97 23.57
CA SER A 530 17.74 -2.92 23.61
C SER A 530 19.14 -3.50 23.43
N ASP A 531 19.98 -2.78 22.70
CA ASP A 531 21.39 -3.15 22.52
C ASP A 531 22.25 -2.94 23.78
N GLY A 532 21.70 -2.29 24.82
CA GLY A 532 22.39 -2.01 26.08
C GLY A 532 23.49 -0.95 25.97
N LEU A 533 23.63 -0.29 24.81
CA LEU A 533 24.64 0.76 24.64
C LEU A 533 24.22 2.07 25.32
N PRO A 534 25.18 2.91 25.75
CA PRO A 534 24.87 4.23 26.28
C PRO A 534 24.14 5.09 25.24
N GLY A 535 23.03 5.71 25.66
CA GLY A 535 22.21 6.54 24.81
C GLY A 535 20.83 6.78 25.43
N ASP A 536 19.86 7.10 24.60
CA ASP A 536 18.47 7.28 25.03
C ASP A 536 17.71 5.96 25.24
N GLY A 537 18.40 4.80 25.21
CA GLY A 537 17.85 3.46 25.39
C GLY A 537 16.99 2.97 24.23
N ARG A 538 16.93 3.74 23.13
CA ARG A 538 16.07 3.48 21.97
C ARG A 538 16.80 2.84 20.79
N MET A 539 18.01 2.29 20.99
CA MET A 539 18.71 1.44 20.01
C MET A 539 18.61 -0.03 20.42
N GLY A 540 18.32 -0.93 19.48
CA GLY A 540 18.19 -2.37 19.75
C GLY A 540 18.01 -3.21 18.51
N TRP A 541 17.63 -4.44 18.72
CA TRP A 541 17.57 -5.45 17.67
C TRP A 541 16.18 -6.10 17.63
N TYR A 542 15.58 -6.12 16.45
CA TYR A 542 14.35 -6.87 16.22
C TYR A 542 14.56 -8.35 16.50
N GLN A 543 13.59 -8.95 17.12
CA GLN A 543 13.56 -10.35 17.47
C GLN A 543 12.51 -11.12 16.65
N GLY A 544 11.80 -12.07 17.26
CA GLY A 544 10.73 -12.84 16.65
C GLY A 544 9.50 -12.00 16.30
N VAL A 545 8.53 -12.62 15.68
CA VAL A 545 7.21 -12.03 15.42
C VAL A 545 6.47 -11.88 16.75
N LYS A 546 6.04 -10.66 17.05
CA LYS A 546 5.24 -10.31 18.21
C LYS A 546 3.77 -10.21 17.84
N VAL A 547 2.93 -10.85 18.64
CA VAL A 547 1.48 -10.65 18.65
C VAL A 547 1.10 -10.06 20.00
N ALA A 548 0.56 -8.86 20.03
CA ALA A 548 0.18 -8.13 21.23
C ALA A 548 -1.33 -8.01 21.35
N LEU A 549 -1.88 -8.23 22.52
CA LEU A 549 -3.28 -7.97 22.84
C LEU A 549 -3.35 -6.66 23.64
N ILE A 550 -3.96 -5.65 23.07
CA ILE A 550 -3.96 -4.29 23.61
C ILE A 550 -5.38 -3.90 24.01
N ASP A 551 -5.57 -3.65 25.29
CA ASP A 551 -6.81 -3.13 25.85
C ASP A 551 -6.85 -1.60 25.69
N VAL A 552 -7.78 -1.12 24.89
CA VAL A 552 -8.02 0.31 24.61
C VAL A 552 -9.37 0.79 25.14
N SER A 553 -10.06 -0.04 25.95
CA SER A 553 -11.37 0.28 26.53
C SER A 553 -11.31 1.56 27.40
N GLN A 554 -10.17 1.79 28.06
CA GLN A 554 -9.84 3.07 28.68
C GLN A 554 -8.80 3.79 27.83
N SER A 555 -9.24 4.55 26.85
CA SER A 555 -8.36 5.19 25.85
C SER A 555 -7.29 6.12 26.44
N SER A 556 -7.48 6.63 27.69
CA SER A 556 -6.47 7.43 28.40
C SER A 556 -5.40 6.57 29.12
N LYS A 557 -5.61 5.25 29.24
CA LYS A 557 -4.70 4.32 29.89
C LYS A 557 -4.71 2.97 29.16
N PRO A 558 -4.28 2.93 27.89
CA PRO A 558 -4.21 1.68 27.16
C PRO A 558 -3.18 0.73 27.80
N LEU A 559 -3.40 -0.57 27.68
CA LEU A 559 -2.55 -1.59 28.30
C LEU A 559 -2.29 -2.75 27.33
N GLU A 560 -1.05 -3.21 27.23
CA GLU A 560 -0.74 -4.53 26.67
C GLU A 560 -1.10 -5.58 27.73
N VAL A 561 -2.20 -6.30 27.51
CA VAL A 561 -2.75 -7.23 28.51
C VAL A 561 -2.24 -8.66 28.34
N ASP A 562 -1.77 -9.00 27.13
CA ASP A 562 -1.12 -10.28 26.83
C ASP A 562 -0.27 -10.18 25.57
N ARG A 563 0.71 -11.08 25.40
CA ARG A 563 1.56 -11.14 24.21
C ARG A 563 2.09 -12.53 23.91
N LEU A 564 2.37 -12.78 22.63
CA LEU A 564 3.05 -13.96 22.13
C LEU A 564 4.28 -13.52 21.33
N ILE A 565 5.38 -14.24 21.47
CA ILE A 565 6.59 -14.08 20.64
C ILE A 565 6.84 -15.40 19.91
N VAL A 566 6.88 -15.36 18.60
CA VAL A 566 7.10 -16.51 17.73
C VAL A 566 8.50 -16.47 17.16
N GLY A 567 9.30 -17.51 17.43
CA GLY A 567 10.66 -17.64 16.94
C GLY A 567 11.65 -16.60 17.50
N LYS A 568 12.78 -16.47 16.83
CA LYS A 568 13.90 -15.58 17.15
C LYS A 568 14.14 -14.58 16.03
N ARG A 569 15.21 -13.77 16.15
CA ARG A 569 15.63 -12.82 15.11
C ARG A 569 15.85 -13.55 13.76
N GLY A 570 15.16 -13.09 12.72
CA GLY A 570 15.05 -13.72 11.41
C GLY A 570 13.65 -14.24 11.11
N THR A 571 12.88 -14.63 12.14
CA THR A 571 11.47 -15.07 11.98
C THR A 571 10.65 -13.98 11.30
N ASP A 572 9.81 -14.38 10.34
CA ASP A 572 8.94 -13.49 9.59
C ASP A 572 7.53 -14.08 9.46
N ALA A 573 6.53 -13.25 9.21
CA ALA A 573 5.16 -13.66 9.00
C ALA A 573 4.57 -12.95 7.78
N THR A 574 3.73 -13.63 7.04
CA THR A 574 3.09 -13.07 5.84
C THR A 574 2.36 -11.77 6.16
N VAL A 575 1.68 -11.72 7.31
CA VAL A 575 0.92 -10.55 7.77
C VAL A 575 1.77 -9.28 7.92
N LEU A 576 3.09 -9.38 8.13
CA LEU A 576 3.97 -8.21 8.23
C LEU A 576 4.19 -7.51 6.87
N GLN A 577 3.95 -8.23 5.78
CA GLN A 577 4.11 -7.75 4.42
C GLN A 577 2.76 -7.50 3.75
N ASP A 578 1.78 -8.34 4.04
CA ASP A 578 0.43 -8.29 3.52
C ASP A 578 -0.56 -8.67 4.62
N HIS A 579 -1.41 -7.74 5.01
CA HIS A 579 -2.38 -7.95 6.09
C HIS A 579 -3.44 -9.02 5.78
N HIS A 580 -3.58 -9.47 4.53
CA HIS A 580 -4.35 -10.66 4.18
C HIS A 580 -3.67 -11.96 4.64
N GLY A 581 -2.38 -11.90 5.01
CA GLY A 581 -1.60 -13.01 5.54
C GLY A 581 -1.99 -13.46 6.95
N ILE A 582 -3.19 -13.15 7.40
CA ILE A 582 -3.77 -13.58 8.67
C ILE A 582 -5.25 -13.91 8.50
N ALA A 583 -5.66 -15.05 9.00
CA ALA A 583 -7.06 -15.43 9.07
C ALA A 583 -7.58 -15.20 10.49
N ILE A 584 -8.67 -14.45 10.61
CA ILE A 584 -9.32 -14.13 11.89
C ILE A 584 -10.79 -14.54 11.80
N GLN A 585 -11.26 -15.29 12.79
CA GLN A 585 -12.67 -15.69 12.92
C GLN A 585 -13.15 -15.40 14.34
N ILE A 586 -14.17 -14.55 14.45
CA ILE A 586 -14.74 -14.14 15.74
C ILE A 586 -16.07 -14.85 15.94
N LEU A 587 -16.18 -15.68 16.98
CA LEU A 587 -17.38 -16.46 17.29
C LEU A 587 -17.59 -16.55 18.81
N ASN A 588 -18.79 -16.18 19.26
CA ASN A 588 -19.25 -16.40 20.64
C ASN A 588 -18.23 -15.95 21.73
N GLY A 589 -17.60 -14.78 21.55
CA GLY A 589 -16.63 -14.26 22.52
C GLY A 589 -15.22 -14.89 22.43
N GLN A 590 -15.00 -15.79 21.46
CA GLN A 590 -13.69 -16.36 21.16
C GLN A 590 -13.25 -15.89 19.76
N VAL A 591 -11.96 -15.65 19.61
CA VAL A 591 -11.34 -15.32 18.32
C VAL A 591 -10.33 -16.41 17.98
N LYS A 592 -10.53 -17.09 16.86
CA LYS A 592 -9.55 -17.99 16.26
C LYS A 592 -8.66 -17.19 15.32
N VAL A 593 -7.35 -17.37 15.40
CA VAL A 593 -6.36 -16.69 14.55
C VAL A 593 -5.37 -17.72 13.99
N ALA A 594 -5.20 -17.70 12.68
CA ALA A 594 -4.22 -18.52 11.97
C ALA A 594 -3.33 -17.63 11.08
N MET A 595 -2.02 -17.74 11.24
CA MET A 595 -1.04 -16.83 10.65
C MET A 595 0.14 -17.63 10.08
N PRO A 596 0.41 -17.61 8.76
CA PRO A 596 1.62 -18.20 8.18
C PRO A 596 2.88 -17.52 8.69
N VAL A 597 3.83 -18.31 9.17
CA VAL A 597 5.09 -17.86 9.75
C VAL A 597 6.26 -18.66 9.21
N LYS A 598 7.34 -17.97 8.89
CA LYS A 598 8.67 -18.53 8.62
C LYS A 598 9.50 -18.41 9.89
N VAL A 599 9.75 -19.51 10.55
CA VAL A 599 10.40 -19.55 11.86
C VAL A 599 11.92 -19.67 11.71
N HIS A 600 12.63 -18.78 12.38
CA HIS A 600 14.08 -18.80 12.57
C HIS A 600 14.37 -18.98 14.06
N GLN A 601 15.01 -20.08 14.43
CA GLN A 601 15.48 -20.35 15.80
C GLN A 601 16.66 -21.33 15.86
N THR A 602 17.18 -21.75 14.71
CA THR A 602 18.36 -22.60 14.64
C THR A 602 19.62 -21.76 14.91
N PRO A 603 20.42 -22.06 15.94
CA PRO A 603 21.69 -21.36 16.17
C PRO A 603 22.62 -21.46 14.95
N THR A 604 23.31 -20.36 14.66
CA THR A 604 24.32 -20.30 13.58
C THR A 604 25.73 -20.22 14.18
N SER A 605 26.73 -20.59 13.39
CA SER A 605 28.15 -20.59 13.82
C SER A 605 28.75 -19.19 14.07
N TYR A 606 28.02 -18.13 13.72
CA TYR A 606 28.46 -16.74 13.86
C TYR A 606 27.84 -16.02 15.06
N MET A 607 27.13 -16.75 15.94
CA MET A 607 26.45 -16.15 17.09
C MET A 607 27.46 -15.83 18.20
N ASN A 608 27.30 -14.64 18.79
CA ASN A 608 28.11 -14.15 19.90
C ASN A 608 27.35 -14.11 21.23
N GLY A 609 26.11 -14.61 21.26
CA GLY A 609 25.24 -14.60 22.45
C GLY A 609 24.55 -13.24 22.69
N GLY A 610 24.64 -12.31 21.75
CA GLY A 610 24.04 -10.98 21.85
C GLY A 610 22.66 -10.84 21.18
N PRO A 611 21.95 -9.74 21.44
CA PRO A 611 20.62 -9.49 20.85
C PRO A 611 20.68 -9.25 19.34
N SER A 612 21.87 -8.99 18.77
CA SER A 612 22.10 -8.82 17.32
C SER A 612 22.19 -10.15 16.55
N ASP A 613 22.28 -11.28 17.25
CA ASP A 613 22.48 -12.59 16.63
C ASP A 613 21.28 -12.97 15.74
N TYR A 614 21.59 -13.34 14.48
CA TYR A 614 20.60 -13.77 13.50
C TYR A 614 20.53 -15.30 13.47
N TYR A 615 19.34 -15.85 13.69
CA TYR A 615 19.11 -17.29 13.73
C TYR A 615 18.84 -17.82 12.32
N GLY A 616 19.32 -19.03 12.04
CA GLY A 616 19.06 -19.75 10.81
C GLY A 616 17.58 -20.20 10.72
N PHE A 617 17.15 -20.41 9.47
CA PHE A 617 15.83 -20.96 9.18
C PHE A 617 15.63 -22.32 9.87
N SER A 618 14.43 -22.53 10.37
CA SER A 618 14.03 -23.76 11.06
C SER A 618 12.90 -24.46 10.34
N TRP A 619 11.74 -23.81 10.13
CA TRP A 619 10.59 -24.35 9.39
C TRP A 619 9.60 -23.24 9.00
N ASN A 620 8.65 -23.64 8.12
CA ASN A 620 7.44 -22.86 7.82
C ASN A 620 6.23 -23.52 8.46
N GLU A 621 5.29 -22.74 8.98
CA GLU A 621 4.06 -23.24 9.61
C GLU A 621 2.95 -22.19 9.56
N THR A 622 1.72 -22.63 9.76
CA THR A 622 0.64 -21.75 10.20
C THR A 622 0.57 -21.76 11.72
N TYR A 623 0.95 -20.66 12.34
CA TYR A 623 0.85 -20.47 13.76
C TYR A 623 -0.61 -20.20 14.16
N LYS A 624 -1.11 -20.94 15.16
CA LYS A 624 -2.50 -20.89 15.59
C LYS A 624 -2.63 -20.48 17.04
N PHE A 625 -3.57 -19.59 17.32
CA PHE A 625 -3.92 -19.21 18.68
C PHE A 625 -5.38 -18.75 18.77
N GLU A 626 -5.90 -18.72 19.97
CA GLU A 626 -7.21 -18.16 20.28
C GLU A 626 -7.06 -16.96 21.19
N VAL A 627 -8.03 -16.04 21.09
CA VAL A 627 -8.19 -14.93 22.04
C VAL A 627 -9.53 -15.10 22.75
N ASN A 628 -9.50 -15.22 24.06
CA ASN A 628 -10.68 -15.10 24.88
C ASN A 628 -10.96 -13.61 25.14
N LEU A 629 -12.02 -13.07 24.56
CA LEU A 629 -12.33 -11.63 24.62
C LEU A 629 -12.67 -11.16 26.03
N SER A 630 -13.30 -12.00 26.86
CA SER A 630 -13.68 -11.64 28.24
C SER A 630 -12.49 -11.70 29.20
N GLN A 631 -11.62 -12.69 29.06
CA GLN A 631 -10.42 -12.85 29.87
C GLN A 631 -9.24 -12.00 29.38
N LYS A 632 -9.32 -11.51 28.12
CA LYS A 632 -8.24 -10.78 27.41
C LYS A 632 -6.94 -11.56 27.44
N LYS A 633 -6.99 -12.84 27.01
CA LYS A 633 -5.86 -13.79 27.08
C LYS A 633 -5.73 -14.60 25.81
N PHE A 634 -4.48 -14.90 25.46
CA PHE A 634 -4.13 -15.84 24.42
C PHE A 634 -4.18 -17.30 24.91
N THR A 635 -4.53 -18.20 24.01
CA THR A 635 -4.32 -19.64 24.13
C THR A 635 -3.67 -20.15 22.85
N VAL A 636 -2.42 -20.58 22.93
CA VAL A 636 -1.69 -21.13 21.77
C VAL A 636 -2.21 -22.53 21.46
N ARG A 637 -2.38 -22.81 20.17
CA ARG A 637 -2.77 -24.12 19.64
C ARG A 637 -1.59 -24.75 18.89
N ASN A 638 -1.63 -26.09 18.71
CA ASN A 638 -0.62 -26.79 17.91
C ASN A 638 -0.60 -26.22 16.49
N SER A 639 0.55 -25.73 16.02
CA SER A 639 0.69 -25.16 14.69
C SER A 639 0.49 -26.21 13.59
N LEU A 640 0.17 -25.77 12.39
CA LEU A 640 0.07 -26.63 11.20
C LEU A 640 1.36 -26.44 10.37
N PRO A 641 2.26 -27.44 10.38
CA PRO A 641 3.52 -27.35 9.65
C PRO A 641 3.30 -27.37 8.13
N SER A 642 4.15 -26.67 7.42
CA SER A 642 4.23 -26.70 5.96
C SER A 642 4.71 -28.06 5.45
N SER A 643 4.25 -28.43 4.25
CA SER A 643 4.84 -29.53 3.49
C SER A 643 6.20 -29.15 2.89
N LEU A 644 6.47 -27.89 2.64
CA LEU A 644 7.73 -27.38 2.09
C LEU A 644 8.75 -27.15 3.21
N LYS A 645 9.92 -27.78 3.08
CA LYS A 645 10.96 -27.80 4.11
C LYS A 645 12.11 -26.82 3.90
N SER A 646 12.12 -26.08 2.79
CA SER A 646 13.16 -25.11 2.46
C SER A 646 12.78 -23.71 2.90
N GLU A 647 13.80 -22.90 3.19
CA GLU A 647 13.60 -21.47 3.36
C GLU A 647 13.14 -20.85 2.04
N ARG A 648 12.12 -20.00 2.13
CA ARG A 648 11.55 -19.33 0.97
C ARG A 648 10.86 -18.02 1.39
N TRP A 649 10.49 -17.23 0.41
CA TRP A 649 9.64 -16.08 0.63
C TRP A 649 8.18 -16.52 0.90
N ILE A 650 7.53 -15.96 1.91
CA ILE A 650 6.20 -16.37 2.39
C ILE A 650 5.10 -15.34 2.11
N GLY A 651 5.37 -14.26 1.39
CA GLY A 651 4.40 -13.16 1.19
C GLY A 651 3.10 -13.56 0.52
N ASN A 652 3.09 -14.71 -0.20
CA ASN A 652 1.89 -15.24 -0.86
C ASN A 652 1.13 -16.30 -0.02
N ASP A 653 1.62 -16.65 1.16
CA ASP A 653 1.01 -17.66 1.99
C ASP A 653 -0.31 -17.17 2.58
N ARG A 654 -1.32 -18.05 2.64
CA ARG A 654 -2.63 -17.75 3.22
C ARG A 654 -3.10 -18.84 4.14
N ALA A 655 -3.93 -18.50 5.10
CA ALA A 655 -4.64 -19.44 5.94
C ALA A 655 -6.16 -19.22 5.83
N VAL A 656 -6.92 -20.30 5.90
CA VAL A 656 -8.38 -20.25 5.98
C VAL A 656 -8.83 -21.10 7.17
N ILE A 657 -9.61 -20.50 8.06
CA ILE A 657 -10.22 -21.20 9.21
C ILE A 657 -11.64 -21.56 8.80
N TYR A 658 -12.01 -22.83 8.94
CA TYR A 658 -13.34 -23.32 8.67
C TYR A 658 -13.77 -24.33 9.75
N MET A 659 -14.75 -23.93 10.56
CA MET A 659 -15.21 -24.75 11.70
C MET A 659 -14.04 -25.09 12.63
N ASP A 660 -13.72 -26.39 12.79
CA ASP A 660 -12.59 -26.90 13.57
C ASP A 660 -11.44 -27.36 12.67
N GLN A 661 -11.32 -26.76 11.51
CA GLN A 661 -10.26 -27.03 10.53
C GLN A 661 -9.52 -25.75 10.20
N VAL A 662 -8.25 -25.90 9.82
CA VAL A 662 -7.42 -24.86 9.25
C VAL A 662 -6.79 -25.40 7.96
N HIS A 663 -6.83 -24.58 6.93
CA HIS A 663 -6.23 -24.87 5.63
C HIS A 663 -5.14 -23.85 5.36
N TYR A 664 -3.94 -24.33 5.05
CA TYR A 664 -2.77 -23.51 4.77
C TYR A 664 -2.39 -23.61 3.30
N TYR A 665 -2.44 -22.48 2.60
CA TYR A 665 -2.03 -22.30 1.20
C TYR A 665 -0.59 -21.85 1.11
N GLN A 666 0.19 -22.52 0.30
CA GLN A 666 1.60 -22.26 0.10
C GLN A 666 2.02 -22.64 -1.32
N ASP A 667 2.31 -21.64 -2.19
CA ASP A 667 2.77 -21.88 -3.58
C ASP A 667 1.96 -22.92 -4.37
N GLY A 668 0.63 -22.81 -4.36
CA GLY A 668 -0.26 -23.74 -5.05
C GLY A 668 -0.57 -25.03 -4.28
N ILE A 669 0.06 -25.27 -3.13
CA ILE A 669 -0.12 -26.46 -2.31
C ILE A 669 -0.99 -26.12 -1.09
N TRP A 670 -1.94 -27.00 -0.79
CA TRP A 670 -2.75 -26.92 0.42
C TRP A 670 -2.35 -27.98 1.43
N VAL A 671 -2.20 -27.58 2.68
CA VAL A 671 -2.09 -28.46 3.84
C VAL A 671 -3.29 -28.20 4.74
N SER A 672 -3.94 -29.27 5.20
CA SER A 672 -5.12 -29.17 6.06
C SER A 672 -4.85 -29.83 7.41
N GLY A 673 -5.39 -29.26 8.48
CA GLY A 673 -5.26 -29.78 9.83
C GLY A 673 -6.48 -29.42 10.68
N THR A 674 -6.59 -30.05 11.86
CA THR A 674 -7.58 -29.70 12.86
C THR A 674 -7.17 -28.40 13.57
N TRP A 675 -8.18 -27.70 14.11
CA TRP A 675 -7.95 -26.48 14.91
C TRP A 675 -7.17 -26.75 16.19
#